data_54fa4aa061bc7e44066e1082c0ccc853
#
_entry.id   54fa4aa061bc7e44066e1082c0ccc853
#
_cell.length_a   1.000
_cell.length_b   1.000
_cell.length_c   1.000
_cell.angle_alpha   90.00
_cell.angle_beta   90.00
_cell.angle_gamma   90.00
#
_symmetry.space_group_name_H-M   'P 1'
#
loop_
_entity.id
_entity.type
_entity.pdbx_description
1 polymer ?
#
loop_
_entity_poly.entity_id
_entity_poly.type
_entity_poly.pdbx_seq_one_letter_code
_entity_poly.pdbx_strand_id
1 'polypeptide(L)'
;MRCSLSTIALATLAILSSPINAAPHAVDELSWDKAYTKARALVDQMTLDQKVSMATGMGWSKSNCVGNTYPIHDPYFPSLCLQDGPLGIRFSDNTTAGVAGITAAASFDKDLIYKRGKYMGEESYGKGVNFQLGPSVDIYRSPYAGRGWEGFGEDPYLQGVAGSLTVKGIQSQGVIATGKHYILNNQELNRTSASSHADERALHEIYVWPYARMVEAGIGSMMCSYNRVDGDYACENDHTINQILKGELGFKGLIMTDWSAHHSTVKSALAGLDMSMPGDITFESGTSWWGSNLTQAVKDGQVPEDRVTDMSVRIAAAWYKIRQDEGFPKATLESFHRNEAPEVVVSDDHAKIVREIGAASVVLLKNEDNILPLNQDISHLAIIGSDAGPNLDGMNSCPDRGCDKGTLAVGWGSGSVDFPYLVTPKEGIEARVDDNVEVSYTGDDYDIDAVSELAKDADVAIVFSNSDSGEQYITVDGNEGDRRNLTLWGNGDNLIQAVADANENTVVVIHAVGPVLMPWIDHPNIKAVVWPGLPGQESGNSLADVLFGDVNPSGRLPYSIAKKEEDYNVKISPDDEINYVEELHVGYKHFDAQGIEPLFEFGFGLSYTTFEYSNLKVDGDKDRVTATISIRNTGEVDGAEVAQLYLGFPESANEPPKLLRGFEKVFLKAGKQEKVQFELSKTDLSIWQEGEWMVPQGEYKIYVGASSRDIRQSATLSL
;
A
#
# COMPACT_ATOMS: atom_id res chain seq x y z
N MET A 1 -17.04 -12.24 -81.53
CA MET A 1 -15.94 -12.59 -80.61
C MET A 1 -16.29 -12.08 -79.21
N ARG A 2 -16.65 -12.99 -78.34
CA ARG A 2 -16.97 -12.64 -76.94
C ARG A 2 -15.71 -12.83 -76.10
N CYS A 3 -15.26 -11.81 -75.40
CA CYS A 3 -14.20 -11.88 -74.44
C CYS A 3 -14.83 -11.95 -73.03
N SER A 4 -14.59 -13.05 -72.31
CA SER A 4 -15.02 -13.26 -70.94
C SER A 4 -13.99 -12.66 -69.97
N LEU A 5 -14.41 -11.76 -69.09
CA LEU A 5 -13.63 -11.29 -67.98
C LEU A 5 -13.85 -12.26 -66.80
N SER A 6 -12.79 -12.88 -66.34
CA SER A 6 -12.75 -13.67 -65.11
C SER A 6 -12.46 -12.73 -63.92
N THR A 7 -13.40 -12.63 -62.97
CA THR A 7 -13.27 -11.94 -61.72
C THR A 7 -12.56 -12.82 -60.72
N ILE A 8 -11.36 -12.43 -60.27
CA ILE A 8 -10.64 -13.07 -59.15
C ILE A 8 -11.15 -12.40 -57.86
N ALA A 9 -11.83 -13.16 -57.06
CA ALA A 9 -12.20 -12.75 -55.71
C ALA A 9 -11.04 -13.01 -54.76
N LEU A 10 -10.42 -11.96 -54.21
CA LEU A 10 -9.52 -12.03 -53.10
C LEU A 10 -10.36 -12.25 -51.83
N ALA A 11 -10.24 -13.43 -51.20
CA ALA A 11 -10.75 -13.68 -49.88
C ALA A 11 -9.73 -13.17 -48.84
N THR A 12 -10.02 -12.06 -48.23
CA THR A 12 -9.32 -11.58 -47.03
C THR A 12 -9.75 -12.46 -45.85
N LEU A 13 -8.85 -13.31 -45.35
CA LEU A 13 -9.02 -14.00 -44.06
C LEU A 13 -8.79 -12.93 -42.97
N ALA A 14 -9.86 -12.44 -42.38
CA ALA A 14 -9.78 -11.74 -41.09
C ALA A 14 -9.54 -12.79 -40.01
N ILE A 15 -8.35 -12.85 -39.47
CA ILE A 15 -8.05 -13.58 -38.24
C ILE A 15 -8.68 -12.77 -37.10
N LEU A 16 -9.86 -13.19 -36.67
CA LEU A 16 -10.47 -12.72 -35.44
C LEU A 16 -9.65 -13.34 -34.30
N SER A 17 -8.72 -12.59 -33.74
CA SER A 17 -8.14 -12.89 -32.44
C SER A 17 -9.24 -12.73 -31.39
N SER A 18 -9.82 -13.83 -30.96
CA SER A 18 -10.68 -13.80 -29.77
C SER A 18 -9.83 -13.34 -28.58
N PRO A 19 -10.32 -12.41 -27.76
CA PRO A 19 -9.62 -12.10 -26.51
C PRO A 19 -9.55 -13.40 -25.71
N ILE A 20 -8.36 -13.75 -25.26
CA ILE A 20 -8.16 -14.83 -24.30
C ILE A 20 -8.65 -14.23 -22.96
N ASN A 21 -9.91 -14.46 -22.63
CA ASN A 21 -10.41 -14.24 -21.28
C ASN A 21 -9.70 -15.30 -20.40
N ALA A 22 -8.71 -14.88 -19.65
CA ALA A 22 -8.12 -15.72 -18.62
C ALA A 22 -9.20 -15.93 -17.53
N ALA A 23 -9.75 -17.14 -17.46
CA ALA A 23 -10.64 -17.52 -16.36
C ALA A 23 -9.88 -17.33 -15.02
N PRO A 24 -10.56 -16.92 -13.92
CA PRO A 24 -9.93 -16.75 -12.62
C PRO A 24 -9.16 -18.02 -12.24
N HIS A 25 -7.84 -17.88 -12.05
CA HIS A 25 -6.93 -18.99 -11.78
C HIS A 25 -6.73 -19.11 -10.28
N ALA A 26 -7.67 -19.77 -9.59
CA ALA A 26 -7.48 -20.08 -8.17
C ALA A 26 -6.49 -21.24 -8.01
N VAL A 27 -5.42 -21.01 -7.25
CA VAL A 27 -4.37 -22.00 -6.99
C VAL A 27 -4.55 -22.63 -5.62
N ASP A 28 -4.54 -23.97 -5.59
CA ASP A 28 -4.40 -24.73 -4.34
C ASP A 28 -2.90 -24.85 -3.99
N GLU A 29 -2.43 -23.98 -3.11
CA GLU A 29 -1.03 -23.88 -2.72
C GLU A 29 -0.51 -25.21 -2.12
N LEU A 30 0.73 -25.57 -2.42
CA LEU A 30 1.40 -26.67 -1.72
C LEU A 30 1.78 -26.24 -0.30
N SER A 31 1.78 -27.20 0.63
CA SER A 31 2.48 -26.98 1.90
C SER A 31 3.98 -26.74 1.63
N TRP A 32 4.64 -25.93 2.47
CA TRP A 32 6.08 -25.71 2.37
C TRP A 32 6.89 -27.01 2.31
N ASP A 33 6.53 -28.03 3.11
CA ASP A 33 7.25 -29.32 3.12
C ASP A 33 7.21 -30.03 1.75
N LYS A 34 6.05 -30.03 1.09
CA LYS A 34 5.91 -30.58 -0.26
C LYS A 34 6.68 -29.75 -1.29
N ALA A 35 6.62 -28.42 -1.19
CA ALA A 35 7.34 -27.52 -2.07
C ALA A 35 8.87 -27.71 -1.93
N TYR A 36 9.38 -27.78 -0.70
CA TYR A 36 10.80 -28.05 -0.43
C TYR A 36 11.24 -29.45 -0.92
N THR A 37 10.39 -30.46 -0.80
CA THR A 37 10.70 -31.81 -1.34
C THR A 37 10.90 -31.75 -2.85
N LYS A 38 10.01 -31.07 -3.59
CA LYS A 38 10.14 -30.88 -5.05
C LYS A 38 11.37 -30.03 -5.38
N ALA A 39 11.59 -28.94 -4.64
CA ALA A 39 12.72 -28.03 -4.86
C ALA A 39 14.07 -28.72 -4.67
N ARG A 40 14.25 -29.51 -3.60
CA ARG A 40 15.48 -30.28 -3.38
C ARG A 40 15.70 -31.29 -4.52
N ALA A 41 14.68 -32.05 -4.92
CA ALA A 41 14.80 -33.01 -6.02
C ALA A 41 15.23 -32.34 -7.35
N LEU A 42 14.88 -31.09 -7.59
CA LEU A 42 15.34 -30.31 -8.73
C LEU A 42 16.77 -29.82 -8.55
N VAL A 43 17.05 -29.13 -7.42
CA VAL A 43 18.31 -28.43 -7.17
C VAL A 43 19.48 -29.41 -6.97
N ASP A 44 19.24 -30.61 -6.44
CA ASP A 44 20.25 -31.67 -6.30
C ASP A 44 20.83 -32.15 -7.65
N GLN A 45 20.14 -31.89 -8.76
CA GLN A 45 20.62 -32.18 -10.12
C GLN A 45 21.45 -31.06 -10.74
N MET A 46 21.51 -29.86 -10.09
CA MET A 46 22.14 -28.67 -10.62
C MET A 46 23.62 -28.60 -10.26
N THR A 47 24.41 -28.07 -11.18
CA THR A 47 25.79 -27.66 -10.92
C THR A 47 25.82 -26.39 -10.05
N LEU A 48 26.97 -26.12 -9.42
CA LEU A 48 27.17 -24.89 -8.64
C LEU A 48 26.87 -23.62 -9.47
N ASP A 49 27.33 -23.55 -10.72
CA ASP A 49 27.08 -22.38 -11.58
C ASP A 49 25.59 -22.20 -11.90
N GLN A 50 24.83 -23.27 -12.04
CA GLN A 50 23.39 -23.22 -12.24
C GLN A 50 22.67 -22.72 -10.98
N LYS A 51 23.06 -23.21 -9.79
CA LYS A 51 22.55 -22.73 -8.51
C LYS A 51 22.82 -21.24 -8.33
N VAL A 52 24.02 -20.78 -8.61
CA VAL A 52 24.39 -19.35 -8.57
C VAL A 52 23.59 -18.54 -9.58
N SER A 53 23.31 -19.08 -10.77
CA SER A 53 22.50 -18.39 -11.78
C SER A 53 21.04 -18.21 -11.36
N MET A 54 20.46 -19.11 -10.55
CA MET A 54 19.14 -18.93 -9.96
C MET A 54 19.10 -17.77 -8.97
N ALA A 55 20.19 -17.58 -8.21
CA ALA A 55 20.33 -16.59 -7.17
C ALA A 55 20.77 -15.19 -7.67
N THR A 56 21.10 -15.06 -8.96
CA THR A 56 21.66 -13.83 -9.54
C THR A 56 20.79 -13.33 -10.69
N GLY A 57 20.34 -12.08 -10.62
CA GLY A 57 19.62 -11.43 -11.71
C GLY A 57 20.47 -11.24 -12.96
N MET A 58 19.81 -11.08 -14.10
CA MET A 58 20.44 -10.92 -15.41
C MET A 58 21.09 -9.53 -15.63
N GLY A 59 20.75 -8.56 -14.77
CA GLY A 59 21.11 -7.15 -14.91
C GLY A 59 19.93 -6.28 -15.34
N TRP A 60 20.02 -4.98 -15.05
CA TRP A 60 19.02 -4.00 -15.42
C TRP A 60 18.89 -3.89 -16.95
N SER A 61 17.67 -3.80 -17.45
CA SER A 61 17.34 -3.70 -18.88
C SER A 61 17.86 -4.85 -19.77
N LYS A 62 18.23 -6.00 -19.19
CA LYS A 62 18.75 -7.15 -19.96
C LYS A 62 17.68 -8.16 -20.37
N SER A 63 16.43 -7.97 -19.95
CA SER A 63 15.28 -8.80 -20.31
C SER A 63 14.01 -7.98 -20.21
N ASN A 64 12.86 -8.63 -20.30
CA ASN A 64 11.55 -8.01 -20.49
C ASN A 64 10.88 -7.49 -19.21
N CYS A 65 11.30 -7.91 -18.02
CA CYS A 65 10.80 -7.43 -16.72
C CYS A 65 11.86 -6.54 -16.04
N VAL A 66 11.48 -5.78 -15.00
CA VAL A 66 12.45 -4.97 -14.22
C VAL A 66 13.50 -5.83 -13.52
N GLY A 67 13.19 -7.10 -13.26
CA GLY A 67 14.12 -8.12 -12.82
C GLY A 67 13.84 -9.47 -13.49
N ASN A 68 14.89 -10.15 -13.92
CA ASN A 68 14.81 -11.49 -14.48
C ASN A 68 15.96 -12.38 -13.99
N THR A 69 15.70 -13.68 -13.79
CA THR A 69 16.73 -14.69 -13.54
C THR A 69 17.12 -15.38 -14.85
N TYR A 70 18.31 -16.02 -14.86
CA TYR A 70 18.71 -16.82 -16.00
C TYR A 70 17.88 -18.11 -16.12
N PRO A 71 17.46 -18.50 -17.33
CA PRO A 71 16.85 -19.82 -17.54
C PRO A 71 17.88 -20.92 -17.42
N ILE A 72 17.49 -22.08 -16.86
CA ILE A 72 18.30 -23.29 -16.81
C ILE A 72 17.62 -24.33 -17.70
N HIS A 73 18.37 -24.98 -18.59
CA HIS A 73 17.82 -25.88 -19.60
C HIS A 73 17.81 -27.35 -19.15
N ASP A 74 18.81 -27.79 -18.39
CA ASP A 74 18.93 -29.14 -17.88
C ASP A 74 19.61 -29.16 -16.50
N PRO A 75 18.91 -29.46 -15.38
CA PRO A 75 17.46 -29.67 -15.34
C PRO A 75 16.70 -28.37 -15.67
N TYR A 76 15.48 -28.50 -16.17
CA TYR A 76 14.71 -27.32 -16.60
C TYR A 76 14.23 -26.46 -15.42
N PHE A 77 14.55 -25.17 -15.45
CA PHE A 77 13.98 -24.15 -14.60
C PHE A 77 13.82 -22.83 -15.41
N PRO A 78 12.63 -22.20 -15.41
CA PRO A 78 12.41 -21.03 -16.27
C PRO A 78 13.17 -19.80 -15.79
N SER A 79 13.36 -18.82 -16.68
CA SER A 79 13.62 -17.45 -16.27
C SER A 79 12.40 -16.93 -15.51
N LEU A 80 12.61 -16.36 -14.34
CA LEU A 80 11.56 -15.76 -13.54
C LEU A 80 11.47 -14.27 -13.85
N CYS A 81 10.25 -13.75 -13.99
CA CYS A 81 9.93 -12.35 -14.17
C CYS A 81 9.55 -11.74 -12.81
N LEU A 82 10.25 -10.69 -12.41
CA LEU A 82 9.99 -9.90 -11.21
C LEU A 82 9.57 -8.51 -11.65
N GLN A 83 8.44 -8.00 -11.12
CA GLN A 83 7.87 -6.73 -11.58
C GLN A 83 7.32 -5.90 -10.43
N ASP A 84 7.56 -4.58 -10.44
CA ASP A 84 6.97 -3.64 -9.49
C ASP A 84 5.45 -3.70 -9.58
N GLY A 85 4.81 -3.67 -8.40
CA GLY A 85 3.38 -3.88 -8.37
C GLY A 85 2.65 -3.63 -7.05
N PRO A 86 2.99 -2.61 -6.23
CA PRO A 86 2.22 -2.36 -4.99
C PRO A 86 0.81 -1.82 -5.27
N LEU A 87 0.56 -1.23 -6.45
CA LEU A 87 -0.74 -0.67 -6.87
C LEU A 87 -1.28 -1.28 -8.17
N GLY A 88 -0.44 -1.93 -8.93
CA GLY A 88 -0.68 -2.48 -10.26
C GLY A 88 0.65 -2.80 -10.92
N ILE A 89 0.67 -3.24 -12.16
CA ILE A 89 1.91 -3.66 -12.85
C ILE A 89 2.57 -2.43 -13.48
N ARG A 90 3.69 -1.96 -12.89
CA ARG A 90 4.48 -0.85 -13.43
C ARG A 90 4.99 -1.18 -14.84
N PHE A 91 5.13 -0.19 -15.70
CA PHE A 91 5.61 -0.31 -17.09
C PHE A 91 4.81 -1.31 -17.95
N SER A 92 3.50 -1.43 -17.69
CA SER A 92 2.61 -2.31 -18.43
C SER A 92 1.40 -1.55 -18.96
N ASP A 93 0.99 -1.88 -20.19
CA ASP A 93 -0.26 -1.38 -20.78
C ASP A 93 -1.40 -2.39 -20.57
N ASN A 94 -2.65 -1.93 -20.66
CA ASN A 94 -3.85 -2.77 -20.49
C ASN A 94 -3.91 -3.49 -19.15
N THR A 95 -3.49 -2.79 -18.10
CA THR A 95 -3.55 -3.20 -16.69
C THR A 95 -4.28 -2.13 -15.88
N THR A 96 -4.66 -2.44 -14.67
CA THR A 96 -5.40 -1.54 -13.78
C THR A 96 -4.45 -0.68 -12.95
N ALA A 97 -4.72 0.62 -12.87
CA ALA A 97 -4.09 1.53 -11.90
C ALA A 97 -4.94 1.58 -10.64
N GLY A 98 -4.54 0.83 -9.63
CA GLY A 98 -5.29 0.63 -8.40
C GLY A 98 -5.10 1.72 -7.35
N VAL A 99 -5.84 1.60 -6.25
CA VAL A 99 -5.70 2.48 -5.10
C VAL A 99 -4.38 2.23 -4.35
N ALA A 100 -3.80 3.27 -3.77
CA ALA A 100 -2.60 3.15 -2.95
C ALA A 100 -2.85 2.31 -1.67
N GLY A 101 -1.76 1.81 -1.06
CA GLY A 101 -1.85 1.04 0.19
C GLY A 101 -2.52 1.84 1.31
N ILE A 102 -2.13 3.11 1.48
CA ILE A 102 -2.69 4.02 2.48
C ILE A 102 -4.21 4.23 2.29
N THR A 103 -4.66 4.30 1.04
CA THR A 103 -6.08 4.45 0.70
C THR A 103 -6.83 3.14 0.97
N ALA A 104 -6.28 1.99 0.56
CA ALA A 104 -6.88 0.70 0.88
C ALA A 104 -7.01 0.47 2.39
N ALA A 105 -6.00 0.90 3.17
CA ALA A 105 -6.04 0.86 4.63
C ALA A 105 -7.18 1.70 5.21
N ALA A 106 -7.44 2.90 4.65
CA ALA A 106 -8.51 3.78 5.09
C ALA A 106 -9.91 3.15 4.94
N SER A 107 -10.08 2.13 4.09
CA SER A 107 -11.33 1.38 4.02
C SER A 107 -11.62 0.60 5.31
N PHE A 108 -10.61 0.20 6.07
CA PHE A 108 -10.71 -0.74 7.19
C PHE A 108 -11.57 -1.97 6.86
N ASP A 109 -11.55 -2.37 5.59
CA ASP A 109 -12.36 -3.45 5.04
C ASP A 109 -11.46 -4.61 4.61
N LYS A 110 -11.50 -5.68 5.41
CA LYS A 110 -10.66 -6.86 5.20
C LYS A 110 -10.96 -7.56 3.87
N ASP A 111 -12.22 -7.57 3.44
CA ASP A 111 -12.65 -8.19 2.18
C ASP A 111 -12.17 -7.38 0.97
N LEU A 112 -12.29 -6.05 1.02
CA LEU A 112 -11.81 -5.17 -0.04
C LEU A 112 -10.28 -5.20 -0.17
N ILE A 113 -9.55 -5.24 0.95
CA ILE A 113 -8.09 -5.38 0.94
C ILE A 113 -7.67 -6.71 0.31
N TYR A 114 -8.35 -7.81 0.66
CA TYR A 114 -8.12 -9.12 0.03
C TYR A 114 -8.43 -9.09 -1.48
N LYS A 115 -9.58 -8.53 -1.88
CA LYS A 115 -9.99 -8.39 -3.29
C LYS A 115 -8.97 -7.56 -4.08
N ARG A 116 -8.41 -6.48 -3.44
CA ARG A 116 -7.33 -5.70 -4.03
C ARG A 116 -6.12 -6.58 -4.35
N GLY A 117 -5.63 -7.35 -3.39
CA GLY A 117 -4.54 -8.31 -3.63
C GLY A 117 -4.87 -9.31 -4.73
N LYS A 118 -6.11 -9.79 -4.74
CA LYS A 118 -6.56 -10.80 -5.70
C LYS A 118 -6.54 -10.29 -7.15
N TYR A 119 -7.14 -9.12 -7.45
CA TYR A 119 -7.12 -8.61 -8.83
C TYR A 119 -5.69 -8.27 -9.30
N MET A 120 -4.84 -7.73 -8.42
CA MET A 120 -3.44 -7.49 -8.76
C MET A 120 -2.71 -8.81 -9.09
N GLY A 121 -3.01 -9.88 -8.37
CA GLY A 121 -2.51 -11.22 -8.67
C GLY A 121 -3.04 -11.76 -9.99
N GLU A 122 -4.32 -11.58 -10.31
CA GLU A 122 -4.95 -11.97 -11.57
C GLU A 122 -4.26 -11.31 -12.77
N GLU A 123 -4.02 -10.00 -12.71
CA GLU A 123 -3.32 -9.26 -13.76
C GLU A 123 -1.85 -9.68 -13.88
N SER A 124 -1.16 -9.85 -12.76
CA SER A 124 0.23 -10.32 -12.73
C SER A 124 0.35 -11.71 -13.34
N TYR A 125 -0.55 -12.64 -13.02
CA TYR A 125 -0.62 -13.97 -13.65
C TYR A 125 -0.86 -13.83 -15.15
N GLY A 126 -1.86 -13.05 -15.57
CA GLY A 126 -2.20 -12.85 -16.98
C GLY A 126 -1.05 -12.27 -17.81
N LYS A 127 -0.20 -11.43 -17.20
CA LYS A 127 1.01 -10.88 -17.82
C LYS A 127 2.23 -11.79 -17.70
N GLY A 128 2.15 -12.90 -16.96
CA GLY A 128 3.25 -13.84 -16.75
C GLY A 128 4.31 -13.34 -15.75
N VAL A 129 3.93 -12.51 -14.81
CA VAL A 129 4.80 -12.02 -13.72
C VAL A 129 4.88 -13.08 -12.63
N ASN A 130 6.07 -13.63 -12.39
CA ASN A 130 6.29 -14.65 -11.37
C ASN A 130 6.27 -14.08 -9.95
N PHE A 131 6.91 -12.89 -9.77
CA PHE A 131 6.99 -12.18 -8.50
C PHE A 131 6.40 -10.79 -8.64
N GLN A 132 5.35 -10.50 -7.90
CA GLN A 132 4.86 -9.15 -7.71
C GLN A 132 5.60 -8.52 -6.53
N LEU A 133 6.30 -7.39 -6.79
CA LEU A 133 7.10 -6.68 -5.78
C LEU A 133 6.18 -5.79 -4.92
N GLY A 134 5.50 -6.42 -4.02
CA GLY A 134 4.52 -5.89 -3.09
C GLY A 134 3.81 -7.01 -2.30
N PRO A 135 3.16 -6.67 -1.18
CA PRO A 135 2.88 -5.32 -0.66
C PRO A 135 4.07 -4.65 0.05
N SER A 136 4.06 -3.30 0.10
CA SER A 136 4.84 -2.53 1.06
C SER A 136 4.10 -2.51 2.40
N VAL A 137 4.86 -2.70 3.48
CA VAL A 137 4.35 -2.64 4.87
C VAL A 137 5.27 -1.80 5.76
N ASP A 138 5.98 -0.84 5.17
CA ASP A 138 6.78 0.11 5.91
C ASP A 138 5.89 0.97 6.81
N ILE A 139 6.21 1.00 8.10
CA ILE A 139 5.49 1.83 9.07
C ILE A 139 5.62 3.31 8.67
N TYR A 140 4.51 4.02 8.60
CA TYR A 140 4.50 5.48 8.39
C TYR A 140 4.98 6.19 9.64
N ARG A 141 6.29 6.02 9.92
CA ARG A 141 6.97 6.48 11.13
C ARG A 141 7.00 8.01 11.25
N SER A 142 7.28 8.67 10.14
CA SER A 142 7.33 10.13 10.05
C SER A 142 6.25 10.66 9.10
N PRO A 143 5.51 11.71 9.44
CA PRO A 143 4.53 12.31 8.53
C PRO A 143 5.15 12.88 7.25
N TYR A 144 6.47 13.03 7.21
CA TYR A 144 7.20 13.54 6.04
C TYR A 144 7.68 12.43 5.09
N ALA A 145 7.62 11.17 5.51
CA ALA A 145 8.21 10.05 4.75
C ALA A 145 7.65 9.94 3.33
N GLY A 146 8.56 9.87 2.35
CA GLY A 146 8.24 9.93 0.92
C GLY A 146 7.40 8.77 0.42
N ARG A 147 7.67 7.55 0.88
CA ARG A 147 7.02 6.30 0.44
C ARG A 147 5.98 5.75 1.42
N GLY A 148 5.61 6.51 2.45
CA GLY A 148 4.62 6.08 3.45
C GLY A 148 3.25 5.70 2.86
N TRP A 149 2.87 6.29 1.73
CA TRP A 149 1.62 6.03 1.02
C TRP A 149 1.54 4.64 0.36
N GLU A 150 2.69 4.00 0.08
CA GLU A 150 2.72 2.64 -0.48
C GLU A 150 2.25 1.59 0.54
N GLY A 151 2.50 1.84 1.84
CA GLY A 151 2.08 1.00 2.96
C GLY A 151 0.67 1.33 3.46
N PHE A 152 0.35 0.82 4.65
CA PHE A 152 -1.01 0.85 5.20
C PHE A 152 -1.14 1.74 6.45
N GLY A 153 -0.29 2.75 6.61
CA GLY A 153 -0.39 3.76 7.66
C GLY A 153 0.58 3.59 8.84
N GLU A 154 0.25 4.24 9.97
CA GLU A 154 1.16 4.36 11.10
C GLU A 154 1.09 3.19 12.10
N ASP A 155 0.05 2.36 12.03
CA ASP A 155 -0.20 1.31 13.01
C ASP A 155 0.29 -0.07 12.53
N PRO A 156 1.14 -0.77 13.31
CA PRO A 156 1.69 -2.08 12.92
C PRO A 156 0.64 -3.19 12.81
N TYR A 157 -0.45 -3.15 13.59
CA TYR A 157 -1.52 -4.13 13.51
C TYR A 157 -2.28 -3.99 12.19
N LEU A 158 -2.67 -2.76 11.83
CA LEU A 158 -3.34 -2.47 10.55
C LEU A 158 -2.44 -2.85 9.37
N GLN A 159 -1.13 -2.50 9.41
CA GLN A 159 -0.13 -2.90 8.41
C GLN A 159 -0.05 -4.43 8.27
N GLY A 160 0.00 -5.14 9.39
CA GLY A 160 0.11 -6.60 9.42
C GLY A 160 -1.12 -7.30 8.85
N VAL A 161 -2.32 -6.85 9.22
CA VAL A 161 -3.59 -7.38 8.68
C VAL A 161 -3.70 -7.11 7.19
N ALA A 162 -3.47 -5.87 6.77
CA ALA A 162 -3.58 -5.47 5.35
C ALA A 162 -2.51 -6.16 4.49
N GLY A 163 -1.26 -6.22 4.96
CA GLY A 163 -0.18 -6.96 4.29
C GLY A 163 -0.51 -8.43 4.11
N SER A 164 -0.98 -9.10 5.18
CA SER A 164 -1.37 -10.52 5.13
C SER A 164 -2.50 -10.81 4.15
N LEU A 165 -3.53 -9.96 4.12
CA LEU A 165 -4.66 -10.12 3.20
C LEU A 165 -4.25 -9.88 1.76
N THR A 166 -3.39 -8.88 1.51
CA THR A 166 -2.84 -8.61 0.18
C THR A 166 -1.99 -9.80 -0.31
N VAL A 167 -1.12 -10.37 0.54
CA VAL A 167 -0.35 -11.59 0.24
C VAL A 167 -1.27 -12.74 -0.14
N LYS A 168 -2.30 -13.02 0.67
CA LYS A 168 -3.27 -14.09 0.39
C LYS A 168 -3.99 -13.87 -0.93
N GLY A 169 -4.39 -12.62 -1.22
CA GLY A 169 -5.03 -12.26 -2.48
C GLY A 169 -4.12 -12.54 -3.68
N ILE A 170 -2.89 -11.99 -3.69
CA ILE A 170 -1.92 -12.17 -4.78
C ILE A 170 -1.58 -13.65 -4.98
N GLN A 171 -1.23 -14.35 -3.90
CA GLN A 171 -0.78 -15.75 -3.99
C GLN A 171 -1.90 -16.72 -4.38
N SER A 172 -3.15 -16.42 -4.06
CA SER A 172 -4.31 -17.20 -4.51
C SER A 172 -4.41 -17.31 -6.04
N GLN A 173 -3.73 -16.43 -6.77
CA GLN A 173 -3.67 -16.40 -8.23
C GLN A 173 -2.39 -17.01 -8.82
N GLY A 174 -1.55 -17.65 -8.01
CA GLY A 174 -0.32 -18.29 -8.47
C GLY A 174 0.86 -17.35 -8.70
N VAL A 175 0.81 -16.13 -8.17
CA VAL A 175 1.88 -15.14 -8.22
C VAL A 175 2.56 -15.06 -6.84
N ILE A 176 3.89 -15.00 -6.80
CA ILE A 176 4.63 -14.87 -5.54
C ILE A 176 4.55 -13.41 -5.11
N ALA A 177 3.99 -13.16 -3.92
CA ALA A 177 4.03 -11.86 -3.28
C ALA A 177 5.40 -11.62 -2.64
N THR A 178 5.88 -10.36 -2.69
CA THR A 178 7.17 -9.94 -2.09
C THR A 178 6.93 -8.81 -1.11
N GLY A 179 7.00 -9.11 0.18
CA GLY A 179 6.87 -8.09 1.24
C GLY A 179 8.07 -7.17 1.30
N LYS A 180 7.86 -5.86 1.39
CA LYS A 180 8.93 -4.85 1.32
C LYS A 180 8.65 -3.66 2.24
N HIS A 181 9.68 -2.89 2.65
CA HIS A 181 11.13 -3.11 2.46
C HIS A 181 11.72 -3.55 3.80
N TYR A 182 12.20 -4.77 3.87
CA TYR A 182 12.71 -5.37 5.10
C TYR A 182 14.16 -4.94 5.38
N ILE A 183 14.51 -4.01 6.31
CA ILE A 183 13.69 -3.45 7.37
C ILE A 183 14.23 -2.06 7.78
N LEU A 184 13.37 -1.24 8.43
CA LEU A 184 13.72 0.09 8.96
C LEU A 184 14.08 1.14 7.90
N ASN A 185 13.51 1.05 6.69
CA ASN A 185 13.64 2.05 5.63
C ASN A 185 12.44 3.00 5.68
N ASN A 186 12.42 3.93 6.65
CA ASN A 186 11.26 4.79 6.93
C ASN A 186 11.47 6.26 6.53
N GLN A 187 12.48 6.56 5.72
CA GLN A 187 12.72 7.86 5.07
C GLN A 187 13.49 7.67 3.77
N GLU A 188 13.40 8.65 2.87
CA GLU A 188 14.09 8.62 1.58
C GLU A 188 15.45 9.30 1.65
N LEU A 189 15.59 10.35 2.46
CA LEU A 189 16.86 11.07 2.63
C LEU A 189 17.95 10.12 3.14
N ASN A 190 19.07 10.04 2.40
CA ASN A 190 20.22 9.17 2.70
C ASN A 190 19.88 7.67 2.79
N ARG A 191 18.76 7.20 2.19
CA ARG A 191 18.26 5.82 2.33
C ARG A 191 19.26 4.73 1.93
N THR A 192 20.25 5.04 1.08
CA THR A 192 21.27 4.09 0.61
C THR A 192 22.54 4.06 1.46
N SER A 193 22.65 4.91 2.48
CA SER A 193 23.88 5.04 3.29
C SER A 193 23.63 5.16 4.79
N ALA A 194 22.49 5.73 5.20
CA ALA A 194 22.16 5.90 6.61
C ALA A 194 21.95 4.57 7.33
N SER A 195 22.30 4.54 8.63
CA SER A 195 22.12 3.40 9.53
C SER A 195 20.95 3.68 10.49
N SER A 196 19.93 2.84 10.44
CA SER A 196 18.77 2.89 11.33
C SER A 196 19.00 2.05 12.58
N HIS A 197 18.69 2.63 13.76
CA HIS A 197 18.88 2.00 15.06
C HIS A 197 17.56 2.01 15.84
N ALA A 198 16.95 0.86 16.04
CA ALA A 198 15.80 0.65 16.88
C ALA A 198 16.16 -0.29 18.03
N ASP A 199 15.64 -0.03 19.23
CA ASP A 199 15.78 -1.01 20.30
C ASP A 199 15.00 -2.30 19.97
N GLU A 200 15.40 -3.42 20.59
CA GLU A 200 14.83 -4.75 20.27
C GLU A 200 13.32 -4.82 20.45
N ARG A 201 12.77 -4.08 21.40
CA ARG A 201 11.35 -4.07 21.67
C ARG A 201 10.58 -3.34 20.54
N ALA A 202 11.00 -2.11 20.21
CA ALA A 202 10.42 -1.37 19.10
C ALA A 202 10.61 -2.11 17.76
N LEU A 203 11.79 -2.74 17.56
CA LEU A 203 12.06 -3.56 16.39
C LEU A 203 11.00 -4.67 16.24
N HIS A 204 10.69 -5.43 17.27
CA HIS A 204 9.75 -6.55 17.23
C HIS A 204 8.28 -6.11 17.23
N GLU A 205 7.90 -5.18 18.12
CA GLU A 205 6.50 -4.81 18.32
C GLU A 205 5.94 -3.86 17.28
N ILE A 206 6.84 -3.13 16.56
CA ILE A 206 6.44 -2.17 15.53
C ILE A 206 6.90 -2.61 14.14
N TYR A 207 8.23 -2.75 13.94
CA TYR A 207 8.79 -2.87 12.59
C TYR A 207 8.79 -4.30 12.05
N VAL A 208 9.03 -5.32 12.88
CA VAL A 208 8.95 -6.74 12.50
C VAL A 208 7.50 -7.24 12.47
N TRP A 209 6.60 -6.65 13.26
CA TRP A 209 5.21 -7.10 13.40
C TRP A 209 4.48 -7.31 12.07
N PRO A 210 4.46 -6.37 11.12
CA PRO A 210 3.78 -6.57 9.84
C PRO A 210 4.37 -7.74 9.04
N TYR A 211 5.69 -7.88 9.05
CA TYR A 211 6.37 -8.97 8.33
C TYR A 211 6.08 -10.34 8.95
N ALA A 212 6.01 -10.41 10.28
CA ALA A 212 5.61 -11.63 10.98
C ALA A 212 4.20 -12.09 10.56
N ARG A 213 3.25 -11.15 10.42
CA ARG A 213 1.89 -11.45 9.93
C ARG A 213 1.90 -11.95 8.48
N MET A 214 2.76 -11.40 7.62
CA MET A 214 2.91 -11.89 6.25
C MET A 214 3.58 -13.28 6.19
N VAL A 215 4.54 -13.58 7.08
CA VAL A 215 5.13 -14.92 7.21
C VAL A 215 4.06 -15.94 7.60
N GLU A 216 3.20 -15.60 8.56
CA GLU A 216 2.05 -16.45 8.95
C GLU A 216 1.04 -16.63 7.80
N ALA A 217 0.88 -15.62 6.93
CA ALA A 217 0.08 -15.73 5.72
C ALA A 217 0.73 -16.60 4.63
N GLY A 218 1.97 -17.07 4.84
CA GLY A 218 2.68 -17.97 3.92
C GLY A 218 3.35 -17.26 2.76
N ILE A 219 3.78 -16.02 2.92
CA ILE A 219 4.44 -15.23 1.86
C ILE A 219 5.65 -15.95 1.28
N GLY A 220 5.81 -15.88 -0.05
CA GLY A 220 6.87 -16.56 -0.77
C GLY A 220 8.19 -15.81 -0.85
N SER A 221 8.17 -14.49 -0.72
CA SER A 221 9.37 -13.65 -0.86
C SER A 221 9.34 -12.43 0.07
N MET A 222 10.53 -11.99 0.50
CA MET A 222 10.79 -10.71 1.15
C MET A 222 11.85 -9.94 0.38
N MET A 223 11.81 -8.61 0.42
CA MET A 223 12.80 -7.73 -0.17
C MET A 223 13.50 -6.95 0.93
N CYS A 224 14.82 -7.14 1.07
CA CYS A 224 15.60 -6.35 2.01
C CYS A 224 15.85 -4.94 1.47
N SER A 225 15.86 -3.96 2.38
CA SER A 225 15.89 -2.54 2.07
C SER A 225 17.30 -1.99 1.75
N TYR A 226 17.35 -0.71 1.38
CA TYR A 226 18.62 -0.04 1.00
C TYR A 226 19.52 0.34 2.17
N ASN A 227 18.91 0.70 3.31
CA ASN A 227 19.59 1.28 4.47
C ASN A 227 20.47 0.26 5.21
N ARG A 228 21.27 0.79 6.12
CA ARG A 228 21.91 -0.03 7.13
C ARG A 228 21.01 -0.18 8.35
N VAL A 229 21.19 -1.29 9.04
CA VAL A 229 20.60 -1.58 10.35
C VAL A 229 21.76 -1.89 11.29
N ASP A 230 21.94 -1.09 12.34
CA ASP A 230 23.05 -1.22 13.30
C ASP A 230 24.44 -1.32 12.64
N GLY A 231 24.64 -0.52 11.59
CA GLY A 231 25.90 -0.40 10.85
C GLY A 231 26.06 -1.35 9.65
N ASP A 232 25.29 -2.45 9.57
CA ASP A 232 25.32 -3.40 8.45
C ASP A 232 24.19 -3.13 7.46
N TYR A 233 24.45 -3.19 6.15
CA TYR A 233 23.37 -3.07 5.16
C TYR A 233 22.29 -4.12 5.40
N ALA A 234 21.03 -3.74 5.29
CA ALA A 234 19.88 -4.62 5.57
C ALA A 234 19.97 -5.95 4.81
N CYS A 235 20.50 -5.95 3.57
CA CYS A 235 20.66 -7.16 2.75
C CYS A 235 21.88 -8.03 3.16
N GLU A 236 22.66 -7.63 4.14
CA GLU A 236 23.79 -8.41 4.69
C GLU A 236 23.85 -8.37 6.23
N ASN A 237 22.69 -8.12 6.85
CA ASN A 237 22.53 -8.09 8.29
C ASN A 237 22.09 -9.46 8.82
N ASP A 238 22.99 -10.17 9.50
CA ASP A 238 22.76 -11.52 10.03
C ASP A 238 21.64 -11.53 11.08
N HIS A 239 21.58 -10.50 11.94
CA HIS A 239 20.57 -10.42 12.99
C HIS A 239 19.16 -10.37 12.42
N THR A 240 18.90 -9.46 11.51
CA THR A 240 17.54 -9.29 10.94
C THR A 240 17.15 -10.42 10.00
N ILE A 241 18.08 -10.96 9.19
CA ILE A 241 17.76 -11.98 8.20
C ILE A 241 17.79 -13.40 8.79
N ASN A 242 18.95 -13.82 9.35
CA ASN A 242 19.10 -15.20 9.81
C ASN A 242 18.43 -15.42 11.18
N GLN A 243 18.64 -14.50 12.15
CA GLN A 243 18.15 -14.72 13.49
C GLN A 243 16.65 -14.42 13.60
N ILE A 244 16.18 -13.22 13.18
CA ILE A 244 14.77 -12.85 13.28
C ILE A 244 13.97 -13.51 12.16
N LEU A 245 14.17 -13.11 10.88
CA LEU A 245 13.27 -13.52 9.79
C LEU A 245 13.27 -15.03 9.56
N LYS A 246 14.44 -15.65 9.38
CA LYS A 246 14.53 -17.09 9.08
C LYS A 246 14.47 -17.95 10.35
N GLY A 247 15.05 -17.50 11.45
CA GLY A 247 15.12 -18.22 12.71
C GLY A 247 13.85 -18.10 13.54
N GLU A 248 13.60 -16.91 14.11
CA GLU A 248 12.49 -16.68 15.03
C GLU A 248 11.12 -16.81 14.33
N LEU A 249 10.93 -16.09 13.20
CA LEU A 249 9.67 -16.12 12.45
C LEU A 249 9.51 -17.39 11.61
N GLY A 250 10.58 -18.16 11.42
CA GLY A 250 10.56 -19.40 10.65
C GLY A 250 10.23 -19.21 9.17
N PHE A 251 10.61 -18.08 8.58
CA PHE A 251 10.34 -17.76 7.18
C PHE A 251 10.90 -18.82 6.22
N LYS A 252 10.04 -19.39 5.41
CA LYS A 252 10.36 -20.49 4.47
C LYS A 252 10.62 -20.03 3.04
N GLY A 253 10.21 -18.82 2.67
CA GLY A 253 10.46 -18.24 1.36
C GLY A 253 11.90 -17.79 1.16
N LEU A 254 12.13 -17.01 0.10
CA LEU A 254 13.42 -16.38 -0.20
C LEU A 254 13.43 -14.91 0.20
N ILE A 255 14.62 -14.40 0.52
CA ILE A 255 14.85 -12.96 0.63
C ILE A 255 15.68 -12.49 -0.57
N MET A 256 15.18 -11.45 -1.27
CA MET A 256 15.88 -10.79 -2.37
C MET A 256 16.33 -9.39 -1.96
N THR A 257 17.31 -8.83 -2.69
CA THR A 257 17.69 -7.43 -2.53
C THR A 257 16.66 -6.52 -3.18
N ASP A 258 16.46 -5.33 -2.63
CA ASP A 258 16.02 -4.21 -3.43
C ASP A 258 17.06 -3.91 -4.54
N TRP A 259 16.65 -3.16 -5.58
CA TRP A 259 17.44 -2.95 -6.79
C TRP A 259 18.71 -2.14 -6.48
N SER A 260 19.86 -2.80 -6.63
CA SER A 260 21.20 -2.29 -6.26
C SER A 260 21.46 -2.17 -4.75
N ALA A 261 20.66 -2.79 -3.90
CA ALA A 261 20.89 -2.88 -2.45
C ALA A 261 21.87 -3.98 -2.03
N HIS A 262 22.57 -4.59 -2.99
CA HIS A 262 23.57 -5.62 -2.75
C HIS A 262 24.97 -4.99 -2.61
N HIS A 263 25.71 -5.30 -1.53
CA HIS A 263 26.98 -4.62 -1.22
C HIS A 263 28.20 -5.53 -1.05
N SER A 264 28.03 -6.86 -0.99
CA SER A 264 29.17 -7.78 -0.81
C SER A 264 28.89 -9.17 -1.36
N THR A 265 29.96 -9.95 -1.65
CA THR A 265 29.83 -11.33 -2.13
C THR A 265 29.63 -12.33 -0.98
N VAL A 266 30.54 -12.32 -0.01
CA VAL A 266 30.62 -13.34 1.05
C VAL A 266 29.69 -12.98 2.21
N LYS A 267 29.76 -11.74 2.70
CA LYS A 267 28.98 -11.31 3.86
C LYS A 267 27.48 -11.45 3.62
N SER A 268 26.97 -10.96 2.47
CA SER A 268 25.57 -11.08 2.12
C SER A 268 25.10 -12.54 2.01
N ALA A 269 25.93 -13.40 1.40
CA ALA A 269 25.61 -14.81 1.28
C ALA A 269 25.50 -15.50 2.66
N LEU A 270 26.44 -15.22 3.56
CA LEU A 270 26.47 -15.80 4.91
C LEU A 270 25.38 -15.21 5.81
N ALA A 271 25.04 -13.93 5.64
CA ALA A 271 23.97 -13.26 6.37
C ALA A 271 22.57 -13.71 5.96
N GLY A 272 22.46 -14.58 4.95
CA GLY A 272 21.17 -15.21 4.62
C GLY A 272 20.45 -14.68 3.39
N LEU A 273 21.00 -13.74 2.62
CA LEU A 273 20.45 -13.28 1.35
C LEU A 273 20.33 -14.44 0.36
N ASP A 274 19.22 -14.56 -0.37
CA ASP A 274 18.95 -15.68 -1.27
C ASP A 274 18.98 -15.29 -2.76
N MET A 275 18.70 -13.99 -3.10
CA MET A 275 18.63 -13.55 -4.49
C MET A 275 19.14 -12.10 -4.60
N SER A 276 20.01 -11.84 -5.58
CA SER A 276 20.54 -10.51 -5.90
C SER A 276 19.79 -9.93 -7.11
N MET A 277 19.13 -8.78 -6.94
CA MET A 277 18.41 -8.06 -7.99
C MET A 277 18.91 -6.61 -8.15
N PRO A 278 18.90 -6.09 -9.38
CA PRO A 278 18.64 -6.77 -10.65
C PRO A 278 19.78 -7.69 -11.09
N GLY A 279 20.88 -7.81 -10.30
CA GLY A 279 22.06 -8.58 -10.54
C GLY A 279 23.32 -7.73 -10.78
N ASP A 280 23.16 -6.53 -11.32
CA ASP A 280 24.23 -5.55 -11.49
C ASP A 280 24.60 -4.89 -10.15
N ILE A 281 25.87 -4.51 -9.98
CA ILE A 281 26.33 -3.69 -8.84
C ILE A 281 25.74 -2.28 -8.94
N THR A 282 25.80 -1.68 -10.13
CA THR A 282 25.06 -0.47 -10.50
C THR A 282 24.35 -0.74 -11.82
N PHE A 283 23.24 -0.06 -12.06
CA PHE A 283 22.43 -0.28 -13.27
C PHE A 283 23.30 -0.27 -14.54
N GLU A 284 23.10 -1.29 -15.39
CA GLU A 284 23.81 -1.49 -16.66
C GLU A 284 25.32 -1.70 -16.56
N SER A 285 25.91 -1.83 -15.37
CA SER A 285 27.36 -2.01 -15.21
C SER A 285 27.89 -3.33 -15.78
N GLY A 286 27.05 -4.35 -15.91
CA GLY A 286 27.44 -5.70 -16.32
C GLY A 286 28.39 -6.40 -15.33
N THR A 287 28.53 -5.86 -14.12
CA THR A 287 29.30 -6.44 -13.01
C THR A 287 28.35 -6.86 -11.89
N SER A 288 28.66 -7.93 -11.17
CA SER A 288 27.81 -8.44 -10.10
C SER A 288 28.63 -8.77 -8.85
N TRP A 289 28.06 -8.55 -7.68
CA TRP A 289 28.61 -9.08 -6.44
C TRP A 289 28.59 -10.62 -6.41
N TRP A 290 27.58 -11.23 -7.04
CA TRP A 290 27.45 -12.67 -7.17
C TRP A 290 27.83 -13.15 -8.58
N GLY A 291 27.15 -14.09 -9.17
CA GLY A 291 27.57 -14.72 -10.42
C GLY A 291 28.90 -15.44 -10.26
N SER A 292 29.86 -15.16 -11.15
CA SER A 292 31.21 -15.77 -11.08
C SER A 292 31.96 -15.49 -9.77
N ASN A 293 31.69 -14.35 -9.11
CA ASN A 293 32.33 -14.02 -7.83
C ASN A 293 31.83 -14.94 -6.71
N LEU A 294 30.54 -15.25 -6.65
CA LEU A 294 30.01 -16.21 -5.68
C LEU A 294 30.49 -17.63 -5.96
N THR A 295 30.52 -18.05 -7.25
CA THR A 295 31.10 -19.33 -7.63
C THR A 295 32.55 -19.44 -7.17
N GLN A 296 33.34 -18.37 -7.34
CA GLN A 296 34.78 -18.35 -6.90
C GLN A 296 34.89 -18.39 -5.38
N ALA A 297 34.03 -17.63 -4.65
CA ALA A 297 34.02 -17.64 -3.18
C ALA A 297 33.72 -19.04 -2.62
N VAL A 298 32.85 -19.80 -3.29
CA VAL A 298 32.60 -21.22 -2.91
C VAL A 298 33.81 -22.08 -3.16
N LYS A 299 34.45 -21.97 -4.34
CA LYS A 299 35.65 -22.73 -4.67
C LYS A 299 36.82 -22.45 -3.72
N ASP A 300 36.91 -21.22 -3.22
CA ASP A 300 37.91 -20.76 -2.26
C ASP A 300 37.56 -21.15 -0.80
N GLY A 301 36.39 -21.77 -0.57
CA GLY A 301 35.91 -22.20 0.74
C GLY A 301 35.45 -21.04 1.65
N GLN A 302 35.23 -19.83 1.10
CA GLN A 302 34.71 -18.68 1.83
C GLN A 302 33.18 -18.75 2.08
N VAL A 303 32.44 -19.40 1.15
CA VAL A 303 31.02 -19.65 1.27
C VAL A 303 30.80 -21.16 1.12
N PRO A 304 30.10 -21.83 2.04
CA PRO A 304 29.74 -23.23 1.90
C PRO A 304 28.83 -23.45 0.68
N GLU A 305 29.07 -24.50 -0.13
CA GLU A 305 28.17 -24.82 -1.25
C GLU A 305 26.73 -25.11 -0.78
N ASP A 306 26.57 -25.68 0.43
CA ASP A 306 25.25 -25.90 1.02
C ASP A 306 24.44 -24.62 1.19
N ARG A 307 25.11 -23.45 1.43
CA ARG A 307 24.43 -22.16 1.49
C ARG A 307 23.87 -21.74 0.12
N VAL A 308 24.64 -21.96 -0.94
CA VAL A 308 24.18 -21.67 -2.32
C VAL A 308 23.06 -22.66 -2.72
N THR A 309 23.15 -23.90 -2.24
CA THR A 309 22.08 -24.89 -2.42
C THR A 309 20.80 -24.44 -1.69
N ASP A 310 20.91 -23.91 -0.45
CA ASP A 310 19.74 -23.38 0.30
C ASP A 310 19.10 -22.19 -0.44
N MET A 311 19.89 -21.25 -1.00
CA MET A 311 19.36 -20.15 -1.84
C MET A 311 18.47 -20.69 -2.95
N SER A 312 19.01 -21.62 -3.75
CA SER A 312 18.30 -22.19 -4.90
C SER A 312 17.08 -23.01 -4.50
N VAL A 313 17.17 -23.74 -3.39
CA VAL A 313 16.04 -24.51 -2.84
C VAL A 313 14.91 -23.57 -2.40
N ARG A 314 15.20 -22.45 -1.73
CA ARG A 314 14.20 -21.46 -1.32
C ARG A 314 13.50 -20.83 -2.52
N ILE A 315 14.26 -20.45 -3.56
CA ILE A 315 13.72 -19.91 -4.81
C ILE A 315 12.79 -20.92 -5.48
N ALA A 316 13.25 -22.15 -5.67
CA ALA A 316 12.46 -23.21 -6.28
C ALA A 316 11.25 -23.60 -5.40
N ALA A 317 11.39 -23.60 -4.07
CA ALA A 317 10.29 -23.92 -3.17
C ALA A 317 9.16 -22.89 -3.24
N ALA A 318 9.48 -21.59 -3.32
CA ALA A 318 8.48 -20.53 -3.51
C ALA A 318 7.73 -20.73 -4.85
N TRP A 319 8.45 -21.04 -5.92
CA TRP A 319 7.90 -21.33 -7.24
C TRP A 319 6.97 -22.56 -7.24
N TYR A 320 7.38 -23.66 -6.57
CA TYR A 320 6.54 -24.85 -6.44
C TYR A 320 5.35 -24.65 -5.51
N LYS A 321 5.52 -23.85 -4.42
CA LYS A 321 4.47 -23.63 -3.44
C LYS A 321 3.18 -23.13 -4.08
N ILE A 322 3.29 -22.17 -4.99
CA ILE A 322 2.16 -21.55 -5.68
C ILE A 322 1.91 -22.13 -7.08
N ARG A 323 2.39 -23.35 -7.36
CA ARG A 323 2.11 -24.12 -8.58
C ARG A 323 2.55 -23.47 -9.89
N GLN A 324 3.60 -22.67 -9.91
CA GLN A 324 4.11 -22.08 -11.17
C GLN A 324 4.76 -23.15 -12.09
N ASP A 325 5.01 -24.37 -11.59
CA ASP A 325 5.43 -25.52 -12.38
C ASP A 325 4.28 -26.13 -13.25
N GLU A 326 3.06 -25.70 -13.06
CA GLU A 326 1.86 -26.28 -13.69
C GLU A 326 1.26 -25.36 -14.77
N GLY A 327 2.08 -24.95 -15.75
CA GLY A 327 1.59 -24.19 -16.91
C GLY A 327 1.50 -22.67 -16.71
N PHE A 328 2.34 -22.11 -15.84
CA PHE A 328 2.41 -20.65 -15.64
C PHE A 328 2.68 -19.90 -16.97
N PRO A 329 1.99 -18.77 -17.26
CA PRO A 329 2.15 -18.04 -18.51
C PRO A 329 3.57 -17.51 -18.70
N LYS A 330 3.99 -17.35 -19.96
CA LYS A 330 5.21 -16.60 -20.26
C LYS A 330 4.96 -15.11 -20.05
N ALA A 331 5.98 -14.40 -19.59
CA ALA A 331 5.91 -12.95 -19.44
C ALA A 331 5.63 -12.29 -20.82
N THR A 332 4.65 -11.40 -20.82
CA THR A 332 4.22 -10.61 -21.98
C THR A 332 4.55 -9.13 -21.81
N LEU A 333 5.43 -8.80 -20.84
CA LEU A 333 5.95 -7.46 -20.62
C LEU A 333 7.14 -7.18 -21.52
N GLU A 334 7.38 -5.91 -21.79
CA GLU A 334 8.60 -5.35 -22.35
C GLU A 334 8.85 -4.01 -21.65
N SER A 335 9.23 -4.09 -20.37
CA SER A 335 9.26 -2.94 -19.44
C SER A 335 10.10 -1.76 -19.96
N PHE A 336 11.15 -2.04 -20.73
CA PHE A 336 12.06 -1.03 -21.29
C PHE A 336 11.76 -0.65 -22.74
N HIS A 337 10.90 -1.42 -23.43
CA HIS A 337 10.52 -1.26 -24.84
C HIS A 337 9.02 -1.51 -25.02
N ARG A 338 8.19 -0.79 -24.27
CA ARG A 338 6.72 -1.02 -24.15
C ARG A 338 6.00 -1.16 -25.48
N ASN A 339 6.44 -0.41 -26.51
CA ASN A 339 5.85 -0.50 -27.86
C ASN A 339 6.09 -1.85 -28.56
N GLU A 340 6.98 -2.70 -28.01
CA GLU A 340 7.28 -4.04 -28.53
C GLU A 340 6.51 -5.12 -27.77
N ALA A 341 5.85 -4.76 -26.64
CA ALA A 341 5.08 -5.69 -25.84
C ALA A 341 3.86 -6.22 -26.61
N PRO A 342 3.53 -7.52 -26.50
CA PRO A 342 2.27 -8.03 -27.02
C PRO A 342 1.08 -7.33 -26.37
N GLU A 343 0.05 -7.03 -27.16
CA GLU A 343 -1.20 -6.47 -26.65
C GLU A 343 -1.99 -7.56 -25.91
N VAL A 344 -1.87 -7.61 -24.59
CA VAL A 344 -2.61 -8.53 -23.71
C VAL A 344 -3.40 -7.71 -22.70
N VAL A 345 -4.72 -7.77 -22.78
CA VAL A 345 -5.63 -7.09 -21.85
C VAL A 345 -5.90 -8.02 -20.67
N VAL A 346 -5.65 -7.54 -19.45
CA VAL A 346 -5.86 -8.31 -18.21
C VAL A 346 -6.68 -7.56 -17.16
N SER A 347 -7.13 -6.34 -17.48
CA SER A 347 -7.84 -5.46 -16.54
C SER A 347 -9.31 -5.86 -16.29
N ASP A 348 -9.90 -6.72 -17.14
CA ASP A 348 -11.31 -7.16 -17.03
C ASP A 348 -12.25 -6.10 -16.40
N ASP A 349 -12.98 -6.49 -15.34
CA ASP A 349 -13.89 -5.64 -14.55
C ASP A 349 -13.21 -5.02 -13.31
N HIS A 350 -11.88 -5.03 -13.21
CA HIS A 350 -11.15 -4.61 -12.01
C HIS A 350 -11.36 -3.13 -11.68
N ALA A 351 -11.65 -2.29 -12.66
CA ALA A 351 -12.05 -0.91 -12.45
C ALA A 351 -13.22 -0.75 -11.46
N LYS A 352 -14.18 -1.70 -11.46
CA LYS A 352 -15.30 -1.70 -10.50
C LYS A 352 -14.82 -1.88 -9.07
N ILE A 353 -13.83 -2.76 -8.86
CA ILE A 353 -13.23 -2.99 -7.54
C ILE A 353 -12.43 -1.78 -7.09
N VAL A 354 -11.69 -1.13 -8.02
CA VAL A 354 -10.95 0.12 -7.72
C VAL A 354 -11.92 1.21 -7.26
N ARG A 355 -13.04 1.41 -7.98
CA ARG A 355 -14.09 2.37 -7.60
C ARG A 355 -14.72 2.02 -6.25
N GLU A 356 -15.05 0.74 -6.01
CA GLU A 356 -15.62 0.26 -4.74
C GLU A 356 -14.66 0.54 -3.56
N ILE A 357 -13.37 0.22 -3.71
CA ILE A 357 -12.37 0.48 -2.68
C ILE A 357 -12.18 1.99 -2.50
N GLY A 358 -12.06 2.76 -3.59
CA GLY A 358 -11.94 4.22 -3.54
C GLY A 358 -13.07 4.86 -2.74
N ALA A 359 -14.32 4.55 -3.08
CA ALA A 359 -15.50 5.08 -2.37
C ALA A 359 -15.55 4.64 -0.90
N ALA A 360 -15.26 3.35 -0.61
CA ALA A 360 -15.24 2.81 0.76
C ALA A 360 -14.12 3.39 1.64
N SER A 361 -13.12 4.01 1.01
CA SER A 361 -11.93 4.59 1.66
C SER A 361 -12.04 6.10 1.87
N VAL A 362 -13.01 6.77 1.25
CA VAL A 362 -13.21 8.22 1.44
C VAL A 362 -13.49 8.50 2.92
N VAL A 363 -12.65 9.36 3.51
CA VAL A 363 -12.81 9.81 4.89
C VAL A 363 -13.48 11.18 4.91
N LEU A 364 -14.65 11.25 5.52
CA LEU A 364 -15.33 12.51 5.79
C LEU A 364 -14.80 13.09 7.11
N LEU A 365 -14.04 14.19 7.02
CA LEU A 365 -13.39 14.81 8.17
C LEU A 365 -14.27 15.88 8.86
N LYS A 366 -15.08 16.59 8.08
CA LYS A 366 -15.99 17.63 8.57
C LYS A 366 -17.27 17.60 7.72
N ASN A 367 -18.45 17.80 8.32
CA ASN A 367 -19.72 17.95 7.62
C ASN A 367 -20.70 18.77 8.47
N GLU A 368 -20.62 20.07 8.38
CA GLU A 368 -21.53 21.00 9.07
C GLU A 368 -22.76 21.27 8.23
N ASP A 369 -23.87 21.54 8.90
CA ASP A 369 -25.19 21.85 8.30
C ASP A 369 -25.70 20.74 7.34
N ASN A 370 -25.09 19.54 7.36
CA ASN A 370 -25.35 18.43 6.44
C ASN A 370 -25.24 18.85 4.96
N ILE A 371 -24.20 19.66 4.63
CA ILE A 371 -23.94 20.07 3.25
C ILE A 371 -23.70 18.87 2.32
N LEU A 372 -23.11 17.80 2.85
CA LEU A 372 -22.98 16.51 2.18
C LEU A 372 -23.96 15.50 2.78
N PRO A 373 -24.55 14.62 1.96
CA PRO A 373 -24.40 14.53 0.50
C PRO A 373 -25.03 15.74 -0.20
N LEU A 374 -24.42 16.11 -1.35
CA LEU A 374 -24.95 17.20 -2.19
C LEU A 374 -26.39 16.86 -2.62
N ASN A 375 -27.28 17.81 -2.45
CA ASN A 375 -28.69 17.63 -2.80
C ASN A 375 -28.99 18.05 -4.24
N GLN A 376 -30.19 17.73 -4.74
CA GLN A 376 -30.62 18.03 -6.10
C GLN A 376 -31.11 19.49 -6.29
N ASP A 377 -31.09 20.30 -5.23
CA ASP A 377 -31.56 21.69 -5.29
C ASP A 377 -30.46 22.67 -5.73
N ILE A 378 -29.24 22.15 -6.01
CA ILE A 378 -28.10 22.94 -6.52
C ILE A 378 -28.37 23.30 -7.98
N SER A 379 -28.25 24.59 -8.30
CA SER A 379 -28.37 25.11 -9.66
C SER A 379 -27.04 25.53 -10.26
N HIS A 380 -26.06 25.89 -9.42
CA HIS A 380 -24.71 26.25 -9.83
C HIS A 380 -23.67 25.65 -8.89
N LEU A 381 -22.73 24.87 -9.44
CA LEU A 381 -21.63 24.22 -8.75
C LEU A 381 -20.29 24.77 -9.28
N ALA A 382 -19.45 25.27 -8.40
CA ALA A 382 -18.09 25.67 -8.76
C ALA A 382 -17.09 24.57 -8.38
N ILE A 383 -16.25 24.14 -9.33
CA ILE A 383 -15.14 23.22 -9.13
C ILE A 383 -13.84 24.01 -9.28
N ILE A 384 -13.01 24.01 -8.26
CA ILE A 384 -11.86 24.90 -8.16
C ILE A 384 -10.61 24.11 -7.76
N GLY A 385 -9.50 24.39 -8.44
CA GLY A 385 -8.20 23.81 -8.15
C GLY A 385 -7.67 22.89 -9.25
N SER A 386 -6.36 22.92 -9.43
CA SER A 386 -5.65 22.07 -10.43
C SER A 386 -5.84 20.58 -10.15
N ASP A 387 -5.95 20.20 -8.88
CA ASP A 387 -6.15 18.83 -8.43
C ASP A 387 -7.55 18.26 -8.78
N ALA A 388 -8.51 19.10 -9.18
CA ALA A 388 -9.81 18.65 -9.67
C ALA A 388 -9.78 18.12 -11.11
N GLY A 389 -8.80 18.55 -11.90
CA GLY A 389 -8.80 18.37 -13.35
C GLY A 389 -7.67 17.48 -13.88
N PRO A 390 -7.61 17.33 -15.22
CA PRO A 390 -6.60 16.51 -15.86
C PRO A 390 -5.23 17.21 -15.89
N ASN A 391 -4.17 16.41 -15.98
CA ASN A 391 -2.87 16.90 -16.41
C ASN A 391 -2.94 17.33 -17.88
N LEU A 392 -2.75 18.63 -18.16
CA LEU A 392 -2.89 19.21 -19.51
C LEU A 392 -1.77 18.78 -20.47
N ASP A 393 -0.64 18.29 -19.97
CA ASP A 393 0.45 17.75 -20.80
C ASP A 393 0.20 16.29 -21.19
N GLY A 394 -0.84 15.69 -20.68
CA GLY A 394 -1.24 14.30 -20.92
C GLY A 394 -1.17 13.44 -19.65
N MET A 395 -2.09 12.50 -19.54
CA MET A 395 -2.32 11.66 -18.36
C MET A 395 -1.04 10.95 -17.83
N ASN A 396 -0.21 10.39 -18.72
CA ASN A 396 1.04 9.70 -18.40
C ASN A 396 2.30 10.46 -18.87
N SER A 397 2.24 11.79 -18.96
CA SER A 397 3.35 12.61 -19.44
C SER A 397 4.52 12.70 -18.47
N CYS A 398 4.28 12.45 -17.17
CA CYS A 398 5.30 12.47 -16.13
C CYS A 398 5.78 11.06 -15.85
N PRO A 399 7.06 10.73 -16.15
CA PRO A 399 7.62 9.42 -15.83
C PRO A 399 7.49 9.13 -14.34
N ASP A 400 7.07 7.91 -14.02
CA ASP A 400 6.86 7.46 -12.63
C ASP A 400 6.05 8.43 -11.76
N ARG A 401 5.11 9.18 -12.36
CA ARG A 401 4.27 10.19 -11.69
C ARG A 401 5.04 11.39 -11.12
N GLY A 402 6.29 11.61 -11.48
CA GLY A 402 7.17 12.63 -10.93
C GLY A 402 6.85 14.05 -11.36
N CYS A 403 5.65 14.55 -11.10
CA CYS A 403 5.25 15.96 -11.27
C CYS A 403 3.98 16.29 -10.48
N ASP A 404 3.80 17.56 -10.14
CA ASP A 404 2.56 18.12 -9.58
C ASP A 404 1.72 18.74 -10.71
N LYS A 405 0.89 17.93 -11.37
CA LYS A 405 0.04 18.37 -12.51
C LYS A 405 -1.26 17.58 -12.57
N GLY A 406 -2.38 18.28 -12.41
CA GLY A 406 -3.70 17.68 -12.40
C GLY A 406 -3.96 16.87 -11.12
N THR A 407 -5.00 16.05 -11.12
CA THR A 407 -5.42 15.31 -9.92
C THR A 407 -4.36 14.32 -9.45
N LEU A 408 -4.09 14.32 -8.15
CA LEU A 408 -3.22 13.39 -7.48
C LEU A 408 -3.97 12.09 -7.18
N ALA A 409 -3.69 11.04 -7.92
CA ALA A 409 -4.32 9.73 -7.73
C ALA A 409 -3.35 8.61 -7.32
N VAL A 410 -2.05 8.85 -7.44
CA VAL A 410 -0.93 7.96 -7.07
C VAL A 410 0.30 8.81 -6.80
N GLY A 411 1.09 8.53 -5.77
CA GLY A 411 2.37 9.16 -5.50
C GLY A 411 3.46 8.73 -6.50
N TRP A 412 4.65 9.36 -6.48
CA TRP A 412 5.68 9.09 -7.48
C TRP A 412 6.72 8.04 -7.06
N GLY A 413 7.38 7.45 -8.06
CA GLY A 413 8.48 6.49 -7.89
C GLY A 413 8.16 5.10 -8.43
N SER A 414 8.97 4.10 -8.04
CA SER A 414 8.81 2.70 -8.44
C SER A 414 7.52 2.06 -7.93
N GLY A 415 6.93 2.62 -6.87
CA GLY A 415 5.60 2.23 -6.36
C GLY A 415 4.44 2.68 -7.24
N SER A 416 4.67 3.57 -8.22
CA SER A 416 3.64 4.12 -9.10
C SER A 416 3.21 3.15 -10.21
N VAL A 417 2.17 3.54 -10.95
CA VAL A 417 1.64 2.82 -12.10
C VAL A 417 1.13 3.82 -13.14
N ASP A 418 1.19 3.47 -14.43
CA ASP A 418 0.58 4.26 -15.47
C ASP A 418 -0.93 4.02 -15.53
N PHE A 419 -1.67 5.09 -15.80
CA PHE A 419 -3.12 5.00 -15.93
C PHE A 419 -3.51 4.51 -17.33
N PRO A 420 -4.33 3.45 -17.46
CA PRO A 420 -4.99 3.12 -18.74
C PRO A 420 -6.01 4.21 -19.14
N TYR A 421 -6.61 4.82 -18.14
CA TYR A 421 -7.41 6.03 -18.15
C TYR A 421 -7.48 6.57 -16.71
N LEU A 422 -7.83 7.82 -16.54
CA LEU A 422 -8.04 8.45 -15.24
C LEU A 422 -9.33 9.27 -15.32
N VAL A 423 -10.32 8.92 -14.49
CA VAL A 423 -11.48 9.77 -14.29
C VAL A 423 -11.13 10.80 -13.22
N THR A 424 -11.01 12.04 -13.61
CA THR A 424 -10.71 13.15 -12.70
C THR A 424 -11.92 13.50 -11.82
N PRO A 425 -11.75 14.13 -10.65
CA PRO A 425 -12.85 14.62 -9.83
C PRO A 425 -13.86 15.48 -10.62
N LYS A 426 -13.36 16.38 -11.46
CA LYS A 426 -14.19 17.21 -12.35
C LYS A 426 -15.07 16.34 -13.25
N GLU A 427 -14.49 15.38 -13.97
CA GLU A 427 -15.24 14.49 -14.86
C GLU A 427 -16.25 13.62 -14.10
N GLY A 428 -15.87 13.10 -12.92
CA GLY A 428 -16.78 12.31 -12.08
C GLY A 428 -17.97 13.12 -11.57
N ILE A 429 -17.75 14.36 -11.15
CA ILE A 429 -18.82 15.28 -10.70
C ILE A 429 -19.70 15.68 -11.88
N GLU A 430 -19.12 16.11 -13.01
CA GLU A 430 -19.88 16.49 -14.21
C GLU A 430 -20.75 15.35 -14.75
N ALA A 431 -20.28 14.12 -14.64
CA ALA A 431 -21.05 12.95 -15.05
C ALA A 431 -22.23 12.62 -14.10
N ARG A 432 -22.24 13.20 -12.90
CA ARG A 432 -23.21 12.88 -11.84
C ARG A 432 -24.29 13.94 -11.64
N VAL A 433 -24.00 15.20 -11.97
CA VAL A 433 -24.97 16.29 -11.86
C VAL A 433 -26.01 16.21 -12.99
N ASP A 434 -27.21 16.73 -12.72
CA ASP A 434 -28.27 16.82 -13.72
C ASP A 434 -27.97 17.88 -14.80
N ASP A 435 -28.48 17.72 -16.00
CA ASP A 435 -28.26 18.62 -17.15
C ASP A 435 -28.64 20.09 -16.90
N ASN A 436 -29.44 20.37 -15.87
CA ASN A 436 -29.86 21.72 -15.50
C ASN A 436 -28.94 22.40 -14.47
N VAL A 437 -27.91 21.71 -13.98
CA VAL A 437 -26.93 22.28 -13.06
C VAL A 437 -25.81 22.94 -13.88
N GLU A 438 -25.57 24.21 -13.65
CA GLU A 438 -24.41 24.89 -14.20
C GLU A 438 -23.15 24.45 -13.44
N VAL A 439 -22.14 23.94 -14.14
CA VAL A 439 -20.84 23.59 -13.56
C VAL A 439 -19.80 24.53 -14.12
N SER A 440 -19.20 25.35 -13.25
CA SER A 440 -18.06 26.21 -13.60
C SER A 440 -16.77 25.61 -13.05
N TYR A 441 -15.65 25.79 -13.76
CA TYR A 441 -14.37 25.20 -13.39
C TYR A 441 -13.19 26.17 -13.62
N THR A 442 -12.26 26.20 -12.68
CA THR A 442 -10.90 26.73 -12.87
C THR A 442 -9.87 25.81 -12.25
N GLY A 443 -8.79 25.53 -12.99
CA GLY A 443 -7.61 24.81 -12.51
C GLY A 443 -6.41 25.71 -12.26
N ASP A 444 -6.61 27.04 -12.12
CA ASP A 444 -5.54 27.98 -11.77
C ASP A 444 -5.55 28.28 -10.26
N ASP A 445 -4.59 27.71 -9.54
CA ASP A 445 -4.48 27.80 -8.09
C ASP A 445 -3.93 29.18 -7.63
N TYR A 446 -3.49 30.03 -8.55
CA TYR A 446 -2.81 31.29 -8.27
C TYR A 446 -3.60 32.54 -8.63
N ASP A 447 -4.58 32.45 -9.56
CA ASP A 447 -5.46 33.57 -9.90
C ASP A 447 -6.60 33.70 -8.87
N ILE A 448 -6.24 34.19 -7.68
CA ILE A 448 -7.15 34.29 -6.53
C ILE A 448 -8.37 35.18 -6.80
N ASP A 449 -8.21 36.23 -7.64
CA ASP A 449 -9.31 37.12 -7.99
C ASP A 449 -10.35 36.38 -8.87
N ALA A 450 -9.91 35.63 -9.88
CA ALA A 450 -10.78 34.82 -10.71
C ALA A 450 -11.44 33.68 -9.93
N VAL A 451 -10.70 33.02 -9.03
CA VAL A 451 -11.19 31.99 -8.13
C VAL A 451 -12.32 32.51 -7.24
N SER A 452 -12.11 33.67 -6.60
CA SER A 452 -13.10 34.26 -5.69
C SER A 452 -14.38 34.69 -6.42
N GLU A 453 -14.27 35.22 -7.65
CA GLU A 453 -15.43 35.59 -8.44
C GLU A 453 -16.24 34.37 -8.90
N LEU A 454 -15.56 33.28 -9.29
CA LEU A 454 -16.19 32.02 -9.67
C LEU A 454 -16.87 31.35 -8.45
N ALA A 455 -16.24 31.36 -7.30
CA ALA A 455 -16.80 30.77 -6.08
C ALA A 455 -18.03 31.52 -5.58
N LYS A 456 -18.02 32.84 -5.65
CA LYS A 456 -19.06 33.74 -5.10
C LYS A 456 -20.45 33.52 -5.70
N ASP A 457 -20.51 33.20 -6.99
CA ASP A 457 -21.77 33.07 -7.72
C ASP A 457 -22.37 31.63 -7.64
N ALA A 458 -21.65 30.68 -7.05
CA ALA A 458 -22.06 29.30 -6.94
C ALA A 458 -22.90 29.02 -5.67
N ASP A 459 -23.87 28.09 -5.78
CA ASP A 459 -24.61 27.59 -4.63
C ASP A 459 -23.71 26.81 -3.67
N VAL A 460 -22.74 26.04 -4.25
CA VAL A 460 -21.71 25.30 -3.55
C VAL A 460 -20.37 25.44 -4.32
N ALA A 461 -19.30 25.70 -3.61
CA ALA A 461 -17.94 25.70 -4.15
C ALA A 461 -17.15 24.51 -3.60
N ILE A 462 -16.67 23.64 -4.49
CA ILE A 462 -15.79 22.51 -4.12
C ILE A 462 -14.38 22.88 -4.54
N VAL A 463 -13.49 23.03 -3.55
CA VAL A 463 -12.09 23.35 -3.76
C VAL A 463 -11.22 22.12 -3.54
N PHE A 464 -10.35 21.86 -4.49
CA PHE A 464 -9.43 20.72 -4.53
C PHE A 464 -7.99 21.20 -4.32
N SER A 465 -7.27 20.45 -3.50
CA SER A 465 -5.84 20.64 -3.31
C SER A 465 -5.18 19.33 -2.95
N ASN A 466 -3.86 19.28 -3.06
CA ASN A 466 -3.12 18.04 -2.82
C ASN A 466 -1.88 18.24 -1.96
N SER A 467 -1.26 17.11 -1.56
CA SER A 467 0.11 17.07 -1.05
C SER A 467 0.72 15.73 -1.43
N ASP A 468 1.80 15.74 -2.22
CA ASP A 468 2.41 14.56 -2.79
C ASP A 468 3.78 14.24 -2.18
N SER A 469 4.25 13.03 -2.38
CA SER A 469 5.59 12.54 -2.04
C SER A 469 5.91 11.26 -2.81
N GLY A 470 7.16 10.84 -2.75
CA GLY A 470 7.52 9.59 -3.42
C GLY A 470 8.96 9.17 -3.19
N GLU A 471 9.57 8.61 -4.21
CA GLU A 471 10.89 8.00 -4.11
C GLU A 471 12.00 8.97 -4.52
N GLN A 472 13.11 8.98 -3.75
CA GLN A 472 14.15 10.03 -3.79
C GLN A 472 14.86 10.21 -5.15
N TYR A 473 14.80 9.24 -6.07
CA TYR A 473 15.45 9.42 -7.38
C TYR A 473 14.74 10.42 -8.30
N ILE A 474 13.56 10.89 -7.88
CA ILE A 474 12.81 11.95 -8.55
C ILE A 474 12.63 13.11 -7.58
N THR A 475 12.84 14.33 -8.08
CA THR A 475 12.59 15.58 -7.35
C THR A 475 11.37 16.26 -7.95
N VAL A 476 10.34 16.53 -7.13
CA VAL A 476 9.13 17.25 -7.51
C VAL A 476 8.99 18.47 -6.61
N ASP A 477 8.90 19.67 -7.19
CA ASP A 477 8.80 20.96 -6.49
C ASP A 477 9.81 21.13 -5.33
N GLY A 478 11.01 20.57 -5.56
CA GLY A 478 12.12 20.59 -4.62
C GLY A 478 12.04 19.56 -3.50
N ASN A 479 11.03 18.67 -3.47
CA ASN A 479 10.98 17.53 -2.58
C ASN A 479 11.73 16.36 -3.23
N GLU A 480 12.75 15.85 -2.55
CA GLU A 480 13.55 14.71 -2.98
C GLU A 480 13.05 13.44 -2.28
N GLY A 481 11.86 12.96 -2.69
CA GLY A 481 11.15 11.87 -2.03
C GLY A 481 10.37 12.37 -0.81
N ASP A 482 11.05 12.57 0.31
CA ASP A 482 10.45 13.05 1.56
C ASP A 482 9.89 14.48 1.42
N ARG A 483 8.75 14.75 2.08
CA ARG A 483 8.14 16.07 2.11
C ARG A 483 8.98 17.05 2.94
N ARG A 484 9.10 18.29 2.47
CA ARG A 484 9.82 19.37 3.20
C ARG A 484 8.99 19.99 4.32
N ASN A 485 7.67 19.97 4.17
CA ASN A 485 6.70 20.48 5.12
C ASN A 485 5.40 19.68 5.01
N LEU A 486 4.43 19.98 5.85
CA LEU A 486 3.13 19.32 5.89
C LEU A 486 1.99 20.24 5.40
N THR A 487 2.31 21.28 4.62
CA THR A 487 1.33 22.16 3.99
C THR A 487 0.82 21.58 2.68
N LEU A 488 -0.28 22.11 2.19
CA LEU A 488 -0.79 21.79 0.85
C LEU A 488 0.11 22.38 -0.24
N TRP A 489 0.14 21.73 -1.39
CA TRP A 489 0.89 22.14 -2.58
C TRP A 489 0.09 23.14 -3.42
N GLY A 490 0.72 23.71 -4.46
CA GLY A 490 0.01 24.52 -5.45
C GLY A 490 -0.72 25.74 -4.88
N ASN A 491 -0.19 26.44 -3.85
CA ASN A 491 -0.89 27.54 -3.17
C ASN A 491 -2.17 27.13 -2.42
N GLY A 492 -2.34 25.83 -2.13
CA GLY A 492 -3.60 25.22 -1.68
C GLY A 492 -4.23 25.86 -0.44
N ASP A 493 -3.42 26.18 0.58
CA ASP A 493 -3.97 26.82 1.80
C ASP A 493 -4.58 28.20 1.52
N ASN A 494 -3.94 29.04 0.67
CA ASN A 494 -4.48 30.35 0.28
C ASN A 494 -5.69 30.21 -0.67
N LEU A 495 -5.67 29.20 -1.56
CA LEU A 495 -6.77 28.87 -2.46
C LEU A 495 -8.03 28.54 -1.65
N ILE A 496 -7.91 27.63 -0.69
CA ILE A 496 -9.01 27.24 0.19
C ILE A 496 -9.55 28.42 0.98
N GLN A 497 -8.67 29.25 1.53
CA GLN A 497 -9.06 30.45 2.27
C GLN A 497 -9.85 31.41 1.38
N ALA A 498 -9.39 31.67 0.15
CA ALA A 498 -10.04 32.59 -0.77
C ALA A 498 -11.42 32.11 -1.22
N VAL A 499 -11.57 30.81 -1.49
CA VAL A 499 -12.86 30.18 -1.81
C VAL A 499 -13.83 30.32 -0.62
N ALA A 500 -13.35 30.01 0.59
CA ALA A 500 -14.17 30.10 1.80
C ALA A 500 -14.56 31.55 2.15
N ASP A 501 -13.68 32.53 1.89
CA ASP A 501 -14.03 33.95 2.05
C ASP A 501 -15.13 34.42 1.07
N ALA A 502 -15.20 33.79 -0.12
CA ALA A 502 -16.14 34.13 -1.19
C ALA A 502 -17.47 33.35 -1.14
N ASN A 503 -17.49 32.12 -0.65
CA ASN A 503 -18.68 31.24 -0.66
C ASN A 503 -18.94 30.62 0.71
N GLU A 504 -20.18 30.78 1.22
CA GLU A 504 -20.60 30.28 2.55
C GLU A 504 -20.81 28.76 2.59
N ASN A 505 -20.84 28.08 1.45
CA ASN A 505 -21.03 26.63 1.29
C ASN A 505 -19.79 25.98 0.63
N THR A 506 -18.63 26.17 1.24
CA THR A 506 -17.36 25.63 0.74
C THR A 506 -17.16 24.19 1.20
N VAL A 507 -16.88 23.31 0.24
CA VAL A 507 -16.45 21.91 0.44
C VAL A 507 -14.99 21.79 0.04
N VAL A 508 -14.15 21.27 0.92
CA VAL A 508 -12.70 21.06 0.65
C VAL A 508 -12.43 19.58 0.39
N VAL A 509 -11.74 19.26 -0.69
CA VAL A 509 -11.29 17.91 -1.02
C VAL A 509 -9.77 17.90 -1.10
N ILE A 510 -9.13 16.97 -0.36
CA ILE A 510 -7.67 16.90 -0.27
C ILE A 510 -7.20 15.50 -0.67
N HIS A 511 -6.54 15.39 -1.84
CA HIS A 511 -5.77 14.21 -2.17
C HIS A 511 -4.38 14.31 -1.52
N ALA A 512 -4.04 13.38 -0.65
CA ALA A 512 -2.77 13.46 0.06
C ALA A 512 -2.16 12.09 0.33
N VAL A 513 -0.84 12.03 0.21
CA VAL A 513 0.00 10.87 0.52
C VAL A 513 0.07 10.56 2.02
N GLY A 514 -0.31 11.51 2.86
CA GLY A 514 -0.22 11.40 4.33
C GLY A 514 -0.78 12.63 5.03
N PRO A 515 -0.48 12.84 6.32
CA PRO A 515 -1.01 13.94 7.10
C PRO A 515 -0.68 15.31 6.49
N VAL A 516 -1.63 16.23 6.51
CA VAL A 516 -1.45 17.64 6.14
C VAL A 516 -2.00 18.53 7.24
N LEU A 517 -1.36 19.69 7.44
CA LEU A 517 -1.87 20.73 8.35
C LEU A 517 -3.02 21.47 7.68
N MET A 518 -4.03 21.86 8.46
CA MET A 518 -5.25 22.50 7.96
C MET A 518 -5.51 23.80 8.73
N PRO A 519 -4.73 24.88 8.50
CA PRO A 519 -4.86 26.13 9.26
C PRO A 519 -6.21 26.83 9.05
N TRP A 520 -6.91 26.51 7.99
CA TRP A 520 -8.22 27.04 7.57
C TRP A 520 -9.42 26.23 8.11
N ILE A 521 -9.22 25.12 8.83
CA ILE A 521 -10.29 24.18 9.21
C ILE A 521 -11.45 24.81 10.00
N ASP A 522 -11.14 25.83 10.81
CA ASP A 522 -12.12 26.54 11.64
C ASP A 522 -12.84 27.68 10.90
N HIS A 523 -12.59 27.87 9.59
CA HIS A 523 -13.28 28.89 8.82
C HIS A 523 -14.80 28.58 8.75
N PRO A 524 -15.71 29.54 9.10
CA PRO A 524 -17.15 29.27 9.25
C PRO A 524 -17.85 28.85 7.96
N ASN A 525 -17.28 29.20 6.82
CA ASN A 525 -17.83 28.88 5.49
C ASN A 525 -17.33 27.53 4.93
N ILE A 526 -16.33 26.92 5.56
CA ILE A 526 -15.91 25.55 5.21
C ILE A 526 -16.85 24.58 5.91
N LYS A 527 -17.83 24.09 5.14
CA LYS A 527 -18.90 23.23 5.65
C LYS A 527 -18.52 21.76 5.65
N ALA A 528 -17.70 21.31 4.70
CA ALA A 528 -17.23 19.94 4.66
C ALA A 528 -15.76 19.83 4.26
N VAL A 529 -15.10 18.80 4.76
CA VAL A 529 -13.73 18.43 4.40
C VAL A 529 -13.69 16.93 4.14
N VAL A 530 -13.16 16.54 2.97
CA VAL A 530 -13.13 15.17 2.48
C VAL A 530 -11.69 14.79 2.11
N TRP A 531 -11.24 13.63 2.56
CA TRP A 531 -9.97 13.01 2.19
C TRP A 531 -10.24 11.72 1.40
N PRO A 532 -10.04 11.68 0.07
CA PRO A 532 -10.18 10.46 -0.73
C PRO A 532 -8.90 9.63 -0.81
N GLY A 533 -7.78 10.13 -0.27
CA GLY A 533 -6.48 9.48 -0.38
C GLY A 533 -5.90 9.52 -1.79
N LEU A 534 -5.38 8.38 -2.26
CA LEU A 534 -4.81 8.17 -3.59
C LEU A 534 -5.60 7.05 -4.30
N PRO A 535 -6.72 7.38 -4.96
CA PRO A 535 -7.74 6.41 -5.36
C PRO A 535 -7.49 5.71 -6.71
N GLY A 536 -6.38 6.00 -7.40
CA GLY A 536 -6.09 5.39 -8.68
C GLY A 536 -6.99 5.88 -9.82
N GLN A 537 -7.16 5.05 -10.86
CA GLN A 537 -7.83 5.43 -12.12
C GLN A 537 -9.31 5.84 -11.98
N GLU A 538 -9.99 5.44 -10.91
CA GLU A 538 -11.40 5.74 -10.64
C GLU A 538 -11.61 6.91 -9.66
N SER A 539 -10.61 7.77 -9.51
CA SER A 539 -10.58 8.89 -8.54
C SER A 539 -11.88 9.69 -8.54
N GLY A 540 -12.28 10.22 -9.68
CA GLY A 540 -13.49 11.05 -9.78
C GLY A 540 -14.78 10.28 -9.55
N ASN A 541 -14.89 9.05 -10.05
CA ASN A 541 -16.09 8.24 -9.87
C ASN A 541 -16.30 7.85 -8.41
N SER A 542 -15.24 7.38 -7.73
CA SER A 542 -15.31 6.98 -6.32
C SER A 542 -15.63 8.14 -5.39
N LEU A 543 -15.08 9.31 -5.68
CA LEU A 543 -15.38 10.54 -4.93
C LEU A 543 -16.82 11.01 -5.16
N ALA A 544 -17.29 11.03 -6.42
CA ALA A 544 -18.66 11.42 -6.75
C ALA A 544 -19.71 10.53 -6.08
N ASP A 545 -19.47 9.21 -6.01
CA ASP A 545 -20.36 8.29 -5.30
C ASP A 545 -20.61 8.72 -3.85
N VAL A 546 -19.58 9.27 -3.19
CA VAL A 546 -19.69 9.75 -1.81
C VAL A 546 -20.29 11.16 -1.76
N LEU A 547 -19.81 12.09 -2.58
CA LEU A 547 -20.31 13.48 -2.56
C LEU A 547 -21.81 13.57 -2.81
N PHE A 548 -22.36 12.70 -3.67
CA PHE A 548 -23.78 12.67 -4.00
C PHE A 548 -24.60 11.63 -3.21
N GLY A 549 -23.98 10.90 -2.27
CA GLY A 549 -24.66 10.01 -1.34
C GLY A 549 -25.05 8.65 -1.91
N ASP A 550 -24.56 8.24 -3.08
CA ASP A 550 -24.72 6.86 -3.58
C ASP A 550 -23.99 5.87 -2.66
N VAL A 551 -22.90 6.31 -2.06
CA VAL A 551 -22.15 5.61 -1.01
C VAL A 551 -22.07 6.49 0.23
N ASN A 552 -22.52 5.97 1.37
CA ASN A 552 -22.32 6.64 2.66
C ASN A 552 -20.82 6.50 3.08
N PRO A 553 -20.11 7.61 3.37
CA PRO A 553 -18.72 7.56 3.75
C PRO A 553 -18.50 6.66 4.97
N SER A 554 -17.51 5.81 4.87
CA SER A 554 -17.15 4.84 5.92
C SER A 554 -15.66 4.67 6.12
N GLY A 555 -14.85 5.43 5.37
CA GLY A 555 -13.40 5.47 5.51
C GLY A 555 -12.97 5.98 6.87
N ARG A 556 -11.79 5.56 7.31
CA ARG A 556 -11.16 5.96 8.59
C ARG A 556 -9.71 6.33 8.34
N LEU A 557 -9.22 7.39 8.99
CA LEU A 557 -7.83 7.82 8.85
C LEU A 557 -6.86 6.72 9.31
N PRO A 558 -5.92 6.29 8.46
CA PRO A 558 -4.90 5.32 8.82
C PRO A 558 -3.67 5.96 9.51
N TYR A 559 -3.79 7.21 9.91
CA TYR A 559 -2.79 8.01 10.63
C TYR A 559 -3.46 9.16 11.38
N SER A 560 -2.72 9.77 12.30
CA SER A 560 -3.15 10.96 13.03
C SER A 560 -2.80 12.24 12.28
N ILE A 561 -3.67 13.24 12.27
CA ILE A 561 -3.41 14.58 11.75
C ILE A 561 -3.25 15.55 12.92
N ALA A 562 -2.06 16.15 13.06
CA ALA A 562 -1.75 17.12 14.11
C ALA A 562 -2.38 18.48 13.84
N LYS A 563 -2.56 19.29 14.90
CA LYS A 563 -2.94 20.72 14.79
C LYS A 563 -1.79 21.58 14.30
N LYS A 564 -0.55 21.17 14.62
CA LYS A 564 0.68 21.87 14.23
C LYS A 564 1.84 20.87 14.10
N GLU A 565 2.84 21.28 13.37
CA GLU A 565 4.00 20.45 13.01
C GLU A 565 4.80 19.97 14.24
N GLU A 566 4.88 20.78 15.28
CA GLU A 566 5.63 20.46 16.51
C GLU A 566 4.98 19.38 17.35
N ASP A 567 3.72 19.04 17.09
CA ASP A 567 3.02 17.98 17.81
C ASP A 567 3.49 16.58 17.38
N TYR A 568 4.17 16.46 16.22
CA TYR A 568 4.80 15.23 15.80
C TYR A 568 6.19 15.03 16.43
N ASN A 569 6.48 13.83 16.88
CA ASN A 569 7.77 13.49 17.54
C ASN A 569 8.85 12.98 16.58
N VAL A 570 8.52 12.73 15.32
CA VAL A 570 9.46 12.17 14.33
C VAL A 570 9.56 13.09 13.11
N LYS A 571 10.80 13.47 12.76
CA LYS A 571 11.14 14.19 11.53
C LYS A 571 12.11 13.39 10.68
N ILE A 572 12.30 13.77 9.42
CA ILE A 572 13.35 13.23 8.58
C ILE A 572 14.70 13.65 9.16
N SER A 573 15.58 12.69 9.36
CA SER A 573 16.93 12.94 9.88
C SER A 573 17.93 13.11 8.73
N PRO A 574 18.75 14.16 8.74
CA PRO A 574 19.88 14.31 7.82
C PRO A 574 21.11 13.52 8.25
N ASP A 575 21.10 12.90 9.43
CA ASP A 575 22.23 12.21 10.01
C ASP A 575 22.46 10.84 9.35
N ASP A 576 23.70 10.38 9.34
CA ASP A 576 24.06 9.04 8.87
C ASP A 576 23.65 7.94 9.87
N GLU A 577 23.48 8.30 11.15
CA GLU A 577 23.02 7.41 12.22
C GLU A 577 21.64 7.87 12.71
N ILE A 578 20.60 7.11 12.38
CA ILE A 578 19.21 7.46 12.66
C ILE A 578 18.71 6.64 13.84
N ASN A 579 18.67 7.26 15.02
CA ASN A 579 18.18 6.61 16.22
C ASN A 579 16.67 6.74 16.33
N TYR A 580 15.98 5.63 16.51
CA TYR A 580 14.51 5.57 16.69
C TYR A 580 14.15 5.79 18.16
N VAL A 581 14.43 7.01 18.63
CA VAL A 581 14.31 7.40 20.03
C VAL A 581 12.87 7.46 20.54
N GLU A 582 11.91 7.46 19.65
CA GLU A 582 10.48 7.41 19.95
C GLU A 582 10.04 6.03 20.45
N GLU A 583 10.86 4.99 20.26
CA GLU A 583 10.60 3.61 20.70
C GLU A 583 9.19 3.14 20.26
N LEU A 584 8.30 2.79 21.19
CA LEU A 584 6.93 2.35 20.90
C LEU A 584 5.98 3.49 20.53
N HIS A 585 6.40 4.75 20.68
CA HIS A 585 5.53 5.93 20.56
C HIS A 585 5.49 6.49 19.14
N VAL A 586 5.07 5.67 18.18
CA VAL A 586 4.83 6.06 16.77
C VAL A 586 3.36 6.40 16.57
N GLY A 587 3.08 7.49 15.84
CA GLY A 587 1.73 7.89 15.45
C GLY A 587 0.83 8.21 16.65
N TYR A 588 -0.43 7.74 16.62
CA TYR A 588 -1.42 8.00 17.69
C TYR A 588 -0.94 7.59 19.10
N LYS A 589 -0.04 6.63 19.20
CA LYS A 589 0.53 6.18 20.48
C LYS A 589 1.32 7.30 21.16
N HIS A 590 2.03 8.13 20.37
CA HIS A 590 2.69 9.34 20.88
C HIS A 590 1.68 10.36 21.37
N PHE A 591 0.68 10.70 20.55
CA PHE A 591 -0.36 11.67 20.92
C PHE A 591 -1.08 11.27 22.21
N ASP A 592 -1.39 9.98 22.35
CA ASP A 592 -2.04 9.45 23.56
C ASP A 592 -1.13 9.48 24.78
N ALA A 593 0.13 9.05 24.65
CA ALA A 593 1.08 9.01 25.77
C ALA A 593 1.44 10.41 26.28
N GLN A 594 1.52 11.41 25.40
CA GLN A 594 1.84 12.79 25.77
C GLN A 594 0.59 13.65 26.09
N GLY A 595 -0.62 13.10 25.92
CA GLY A 595 -1.87 13.86 26.11
C GLY A 595 -2.02 15.01 25.11
N ILE A 596 -1.41 14.89 23.92
CA ILE A 596 -1.54 15.88 22.84
C ILE A 596 -2.84 15.62 22.10
N GLU A 597 -3.66 16.68 21.92
CA GLU A 597 -4.90 16.59 21.14
C GLU A 597 -4.60 16.76 19.65
N PRO A 598 -4.76 15.72 18.80
CA PRO A 598 -4.61 15.86 17.36
C PRO A 598 -5.74 16.72 16.77
N LEU A 599 -5.60 17.15 15.52
CA LEU A 599 -6.70 17.72 14.77
C LEU A 599 -7.73 16.64 14.43
N PHE A 600 -7.24 15.51 13.91
CA PHE A 600 -8.00 14.29 13.70
C PHE A 600 -7.17 13.09 14.15
N GLU A 601 -7.76 12.26 15.00
CA GLU A 601 -7.09 11.09 15.54
C GLU A 601 -7.05 9.92 14.56
N PHE A 602 -6.17 8.97 14.80
CA PHE A 602 -6.14 7.68 14.10
C PHE A 602 -7.51 6.97 14.19
N GLY A 603 -7.96 6.46 13.07
CA GLY A 603 -9.25 5.77 12.98
C GLY A 603 -10.47 6.69 12.86
N PHE A 604 -10.28 8.02 12.80
CA PHE A 604 -11.37 9.00 12.67
C PHE A 604 -12.01 8.97 11.28
N GLY A 605 -13.34 9.17 11.24
CA GLY A 605 -14.11 9.41 10.04
C GLY A 605 -15.60 9.52 10.35
N LEU A 606 -16.27 10.47 9.72
CA LEU A 606 -17.72 10.71 9.86
C LEU A 606 -18.52 9.85 8.88
N SER A 607 -19.83 9.81 9.10
CA SER A 607 -20.83 9.13 8.27
C SER A 607 -22.05 10.01 8.10
N TYR A 608 -22.83 9.80 7.04
CA TYR A 608 -24.15 10.43 6.85
C TYR A 608 -25.24 9.84 7.76
N THR A 609 -24.88 8.85 8.57
CA THR A 609 -25.76 8.24 9.58
C THR A 609 -25.07 8.18 10.93
N THR A 610 -25.77 7.71 11.96
CA THR A 610 -25.22 7.60 13.32
C THR A 610 -25.30 6.17 13.83
N PHE A 611 -24.36 5.80 14.71
CA PHE A 611 -24.26 4.45 15.25
C PHE A 611 -24.20 4.44 16.77
N GLU A 612 -24.89 3.48 17.39
CA GLU A 612 -24.87 3.22 18.83
C GLU A 612 -24.17 1.89 19.10
N TYR A 613 -23.27 1.92 20.10
CA TYR A 613 -22.54 0.75 20.57
C TYR A 613 -23.07 0.32 21.94
N SER A 614 -23.36 -0.96 22.11
CA SER A 614 -23.94 -1.48 23.33
C SER A 614 -23.55 -2.94 23.63
N ASN A 615 -23.72 -3.35 24.89
CA ASN A 615 -23.57 -4.74 25.32
C ASN A 615 -22.19 -5.36 25.06
N LEU A 616 -21.12 -4.61 25.29
CA LEU A 616 -19.76 -5.18 25.25
C LEU A 616 -19.63 -6.32 26.27
N LYS A 617 -19.19 -7.48 25.82
CA LYS A 617 -18.88 -8.65 26.62
C LYS A 617 -17.48 -9.12 26.25
N VAL A 618 -16.67 -9.41 27.24
CA VAL A 618 -15.31 -9.91 27.08
C VAL A 618 -15.17 -11.19 27.89
N ASP A 619 -14.61 -12.22 27.28
CA ASP A 619 -14.34 -13.51 27.89
C ASP A 619 -13.07 -14.11 27.29
N GLY A 620 -12.33 -14.89 28.07
CA GLY A 620 -11.14 -15.56 27.57
C GLY A 620 -10.06 -15.75 28.61
N ASP A 621 -8.90 -16.18 28.13
CA ASP A 621 -7.71 -16.43 28.91
C ASP A 621 -6.46 -15.91 28.16
N LYS A 622 -5.26 -16.23 28.68
CA LYS A 622 -3.97 -15.82 28.11
C LYS A 622 -3.69 -16.36 26.70
N ASP A 623 -4.43 -17.35 26.22
CA ASP A 623 -4.24 -17.95 24.91
C ASP A 623 -5.20 -17.36 23.88
N ARG A 624 -6.40 -16.91 24.33
CA ARG A 624 -7.41 -16.31 23.46
C ARG A 624 -8.40 -15.47 24.25
N VAL A 625 -8.67 -14.27 23.77
CA VAL A 625 -9.72 -13.39 24.28
C VAL A 625 -10.74 -13.11 23.17
N THR A 626 -12.01 -13.18 23.52
CA THR A 626 -13.13 -12.81 22.62
C THR A 626 -13.87 -11.61 23.18
N ALA A 627 -14.01 -10.57 22.39
CA ALA A 627 -14.83 -9.42 22.69
C ALA A 627 -16.01 -9.35 21.72
N THR A 628 -17.23 -9.20 22.24
CA THR A 628 -18.45 -9.12 21.42
C THR A 628 -19.22 -7.84 21.77
N ILE A 629 -19.64 -7.09 20.77
CA ILE A 629 -20.38 -5.85 20.93
C ILE A 629 -21.58 -5.81 19.97
N SER A 630 -22.61 -5.08 20.31
CA SER A 630 -23.76 -4.81 19.42
C SER A 630 -23.65 -3.39 18.86
N ILE A 631 -23.76 -3.25 17.54
CA ILE A 631 -23.75 -1.96 16.84
C ILE A 631 -25.11 -1.79 16.15
N ARG A 632 -25.72 -0.63 16.33
CA ARG A 632 -27.01 -0.26 15.75
C ARG A 632 -26.85 1.02 14.93
N ASN A 633 -27.35 1.01 13.71
CA ASN A 633 -27.55 2.23 12.94
C ASN A 633 -28.80 2.95 13.51
N THR A 634 -28.61 4.13 14.09
CA THR A 634 -29.65 4.92 14.75
C THR A 634 -30.18 6.06 13.89
N GLY A 635 -29.56 6.30 12.73
CA GLY A 635 -30.00 7.30 11.76
C GLY A 635 -30.98 6.74 10.71
N GLU A 636 -31.23 7.53 9.68
CA GLU A 636 -32.21 7.26 8.64
C GLU A 636 -31.59 6.73 7.33
N VAL A 637 -30.26 6.74 7.21
CA VAL A 637 -29.51 6.33 6.01
C VAL A 637 -28.79 5.01 6.28
N ASP A 638 -28.82 4.10 5.31
CA ASP A 638 -28.00 2.88 5.33
C ASP A 638 -26.51 3.24 5.34
N GLY A 639 -25.69 2.52 6.10
CA GLY A 639 -24.26 2.83 6.18
C GLY A 639 -23.42 1.72 6.79
N ALA A 640 -22.12 1.79 6.55
CA ALA A 640 -21.15 0.91 7.17
C ALA A 640 -20.44 1.60 8.34
N GLU A 641 -20.26 0.87 9.43
CA GLU A 641 -19.49 1.30 10.59
C GLU A 641 -18.24 0.46 10.74
N VAL A 642 -17.14 1.10 11.12
CA VAL A 642 -15.87 0.44 11.46
C VAL A 642 -15.70 0.42 12.97
N ALA A 643 -16.04 -0.70 13.58
CA ALA A 643 -15.75 -0.92 14.98
C ALA A 643 -14.26 -1.23 15.18
N GLN A 644 -13.62 -0.50 16.09
CA GLN A 644 -12.20 -0.62 16.38
C GLN A 644 -12.01 -1.07 17.83
N LEU A 645 -11.20 -2.13 18.02
CA LEU A 645 -10.84 -2.62 19.35
C LEU A 645 -9.41 -2.22 19.67
N TYR A 646 -9.23 -1.54 20.79
CA TYR A 646 -7.94 -1.18 21.33
C TYR A 646 -7.69 -1.91 22.66
N LEU A 647 -6.45 -2.35 22.86
CA LEU A 647 -6.02 -3.06 24.05
C LEU A 647 -5.09 -2.17 24.87
N GLY A 648 -5.45 -1.92 26.14
CA GLY A 648 -4.57 -1.38 27.16
C GLY A 648 -3.96 -2.53 27.94
N PHE A 649 -2.64 -2.60 27.95
CA PHE A 649 -1.89 -3.62 28.70
C PHE A 649 -1.80 -3.29 30.19
N PRO A 650 -1.45 -4.27 31.07
CA PRO A 650 -1.14 -4.00 32.46
C PRO A 650 -0.03 -2.95 32.60
N GLU A 651 -0.08 -2.12 33.61
CA GLU A 651 0.91 -1.05 33.85
C GLU A 651 2.36 -1.57 33.86
N SER A 652 2.55 -2.81 34.37
CA SER A 652 3.85 -3.49 34.40
C SER A 652 4.45 -3.76 33.01
N ALA A 653 3.64 -3.75 31.97
CA ALA A 653 4.07 -3.97 30.60
C ALA A 653 4.78 -2.73 30.01
N ASN A 654 4.58 -1.55 30.60
CA ASN A 654 5.13 -0.28 30.09
C ASN A 654 4.85 -0.05 28.60
N GLU A 655 3.60 -0.34 28.18
CA GLU A 655 3.08 -0.11 26.84
C GLU A 655 2.50 1.30 26.69
N PRO A 656 2.35 1.81 25.45
CA PRO A 656 1.50 2.95 25.19
C PRO A 656 0.08 2.76 25.74
N PRO A 657 -0.67 3.85 26.03
CA PRO A 657 -1.96 3.77 26.71
C PRO A 657 -2.95 2.78 26.12
N LYS A 658 -2.92 2.60 24.81
CA LYS A 658 -3.72 1.60 24.07
C LYS A 658 -3.15 1.33 22.69
N LEU A 659 -3.35 0.12 22.19
CA LEU A 659 -2.89 -0.37 20.89
C LEU A 659 -4.07 -0.95 20.11
N LEU A 660 -4.20 -0.64 18.83
CA LEU A 660 -5.16 -1.33 17.95
C LEU A 660 -4.85 -2.83 17.93
N ARG A 661 -5.86 -3.65 18.20
CA ARG A 661 -5.77 -5.12 18.15
C ARG A 661 -6.97 -5.77 17.49
N GLY A 662 -7.88 -4.97 16.92
CA GLY A 662 -8.99 -5.47 16.13
C GLY A 662 -9.76 -4.37 15.42
N PHE A 663 -10.25 -4.67 14.23
CA PHE A 663 -11.23 -3.84 13.54
C PHE A 663 -12.16 -4.73 12.72
N GLU A 664 -13.43 -4.32 12.66
CA GLU A 664 -14.46 -5.00 11.85
C GLU A 664 -15.39 -3.96 11.23
N LYS A 665 -15.59 -4.06 9.92
CA LYS A 665 -16.52 -3.22 9.16
C LYS A 665 -17.85 -3.95 9.03
N VAL A 666 -18.94 -3.30 9.40
CA VAL A 666 -20.29 -3.86 9.34
C VAL A 666 -21.22 -2.91 8.62
N PHE A 667 -21.91 -3.39 7.58
CA PHE A 667 -22.95 -2.63 6.87
C PHE A 667 -24.30 -2.80 7.58
N LEU A 668 -24.93 -1.70 7.96
CA LEU A 668 -26.19 -1.67 8.68
C LEU A 668 -27.24 -0.83 7.97
N LYS A 669 -28.36 -1.43 7.64
CA LYS A 669 -29.54 -0.66 7.22
C LYS A 669 -30.04 0.23 8.36
N ALA A 670 -30.68 1.35 8.00
CA ALA A 670 -31.30 2.27 8.96
C ALA A 670 -32.16 1.52 10.00
N GLY A 671 -31.92 1.81 11.28
CA GLY A 671 -32.60 1.18 12.42
C GLY A 671 -32.19 -0.28 12.72
N LYS A 672 -31.29 -0.89 11.94
CA LYS A 672 -30.83 -2.29 12.17
C LYS A 672 -29.63 -2.34 13.11
N GLN A 673 -29.49 -3.52 13.71
CA GLN A 673 -28.41 -3.83 14.66
C GLN A 673 -27.80 -5.18 14.31
N GLU A 674 -26.49 -5.27 14.44
CA GLU A 674 -25.72 -6.52 14.35
C GLU A 674 -24.75 -6.68 15.50
N LYS A 675 -24.28 -7.91 15.68
CA LYS A 675 -23.21 -8.23 16.63
C LYS A 675 -21.88 -8.31 15.90
N VAL A 676 -20.89 -7.61 16.42
CA VAL A 676 -19.51 -7.66 15.99
C VAL A 676 -18.70 -8.44 17.02
N GLN A 677 -17.81 -9.30 16.56
CA GLN A 677 -16.93 -10.11 17.39
C GLN A 677 -15.47 -9.87 17.00
N PHE A 678 -14.65 -9.65 18.00
CA PHE A 678 -13.19 -9.61 17.90
C PHE A 678 -12.58 -10.82 18.57
N GLU A 679 -11.54 -11.36 17.97
CA GLU A 679 -10.76 -12.44 18.51
C GLU A 679 -9.31 -11.98 18.66
N LEU A 680 -8.81 -11.95 19.89
CA LEU A 680 -7.42 -11.66 20.19
C LEU A 680 -6.70 -12.98 20.45
N SER A 681 -5.67 -13.25 19.68
CA SER A 681 -4.79 -14.39 19.86
C SER A 681 -3.78 -14.14 21.00
N LYS A 682 -3.06 -15.17 21.41
CA LYS A 682 -1.95 -15.02 22.34
C LYS A 682 -0.94 -13.96 21.86
N THR A 683 -0.66 -13.91 20.57
CA THR A 683 0.25 -12.92 19.99
C THR A 683 -0.26 -11.49 20.20
N ASP A 684 -1.57 -11.24 20.02
CA ASP A 684 -2.17 -9.92 20.20
C ASP A 684 -2.13 -9.45 21.67
N LEU A 685 -2.04 -10.40 22.62
CA LEU A 685 -1.92 -10.19 24.06
C LEU A 685 -0.47 -10.11 24.54
N SER A 686 0.51 -10.35 23.67
CA SER A 686 1.93 -10.43 24.02
C SER A 686 2.68 -9.14 23.78
N ILE A 687 3.75 -8.96 24.53
CA ILE A 687 4.78 -7.93 24.36
C ILE A 687 6.14 -8.62 24.16
N TRP A 688 7.12 -7.90 23.57
CA TRP A 688 8.49 -8.38 23.47
C TRP A 688 9.29 -7.96 24.69
N GLN A 689 9.73 -8.91 25.48
CA GLN A 689 10.48 -8.65 26.69
C GLN A 689 11.51 -9.77 26.94
N GLU A 690 12.74 -9.39 27.33
CA GLU A 690 13.83 -10.33 27.67
C GLU A 690 14.16 -11.34 26.54
N GLY A 691 13.96 -10.94 25.28
CA GLY A 691 14.27 -11.76 24.10
C GLY A 691 13.17 -12.76 23.70
N GLU A 692 11.95 -12.62 24.22
CA GLU A 692 10.82 -13.49 23.89
C GLU A 692 9.46 -12.78 23.93
N TRP A 693 8.49 -13.34 23.22
CA TRP A 693 7.09 -12.90 23.29
C TRP A 693 6.41 -13.49 24.52
N MET A 694 5.91 -12.63 25.39
CA MET A 694 5.22 -13.04 26.62
C MET A 694 3.90 -12.29 26.82
N VAL A 695 2.91 -12.95 27.45
CA VAL A 695 1.67 -12.33 27.89
C VAL A 695 1.88 -11.80 29.29
N PRO A 696 1.93 -10.47 29.52
CA PRO A 696 2.05 -9.89 30.86
C PRO A 696 0.88 -10.28 31.74
N GLN A 697 1.15 -10.62 33.00
CA GLN A 697 0.08 -10.86 33.97
C GLN A 697 -0.45 -9.55 34.53
N GLY A 698 -1.78 -9.45 34.66
CA GLY A 698 -2.43 -8.28 35.23
C GLY A 698 -3.76 -7.93 34.62
N GLU A 699 -4.21 -6.71 34.84
CA GLU A 699 -5.47 -6.19 34.33
C GLU A 699 -5.27 -5.58 32.96
N TYR A 700 -5.94 -6.16 31.94
CA TYR A 700 -6.05 -5.64 30.61
C TYR A 700 -7.32 -4.80 30.48
N LYS A 701 -7.23 -3.70 29.72
CA LYS A 701 -8.38 -2.86 29.38
C LYS A 701 -8.72 -3.04 27.90
N ILE A 702 -9.96 -3.44 27.65
CA ILE A 702 -10.48 -3.60 26.30
C ILE A 702 -11.36 -2.38 26.02
N TYR A 703 -11.00 -1.63 24.99
CA TYR A 703 -11.74 -0.46 24.52
C TYR A 703 -12.31 -0.75 23.15
N VAL A 704 -13.60 -0.46 22.93
CA VAL A 704 -14.23 -0.57 21.62
C VAL A 704 -14.91 0.76 21.27
N GLY A 705 -14.61 1.26 20.09
CA GLY A 705 -15.10 2.56 19.65
C GLY A 705 -15.03 2.77 18.13
N ALA A 706 -15.28 3.99 17.70
CA ALA A 706 -15.28 4.41 16.31
C ALA A 706 -13.89 4.94 15.86
N SER A 707 -13.02 5.31 16.81
CA SER A 707 -11.65 5.76 16.57
C SER A 707 -10.77 5.49 17.78
N SER A 708 -9.49 5.85 17.71
CA SER A 708 -8.56 5.74 18.85
C SER A 708 -8.99 6.58 20.05
N ARG A 709 -9.81 7.63 19.87
CA ARG A 709 -10.28 8.51 20.94
C ARG A 709 -11.80 8.50 21.14
N ASP A 710 -12.57 8.12 20.15
CA ASP A 710 -14.01 7.93 20.29
C ASP A 710 -14.33 6.53 20.83
N ILE A 711 -13.99 6.30 22.11
CA ILE A 711 -14.24 5.03 22.79
C ILE A 711 -15.69 5.02 23.29
N ARG A 712 -16.47 4.07 22.82
CA ARG A 712 -17.90 3.94 23.12
C ARG A 712 -18.20 2.96 24.26
N GLN A 713 -17.42 1.90 24.39
CA GLN A 713 -17.56 0.89 25.45
C GLN A 713 -16.17 0.44 25.93
N SER A 714 -16.08 0.07 27.20
CA SER A 714 -14.85 -0.52 27.76
C SER A 714 -15.17 -1.64 28.76
N ALA A 715 -14.24 -2.56 28.88
CA ALA A 715 -14.27 -3.64 29.85
C ALA A 715 -12.86 -3.95 30.36
N THR A 716 -12.75 -4.65 31.46
CA THR A 716 -11.49 -5.14 31.99
C THR A 716 -11.47 -6.66 32.06
N LEU A 717 -10.30 -7.24 31.90
CA LEU A 717 -10.04 -8.67 31.96
C LEU A 717 -8.71 -8.90 32.69
N SER A 718 -8.68 -9.79 33.66
CA SER A 718 -7.44 -10.19 34.35
C SER A 718 -6.91 -11.48 33.73
N LEU A 719 -5.67 -11.44 33.26
CA LEU A 719 -4.97 -12.57 32.66
C LEU A 719 -3.78 -13.01 33.51
#